data_1a12525c3f5a889daa6d3224778cd467
#
_entry.id   1a12525c3f5a889daa6d3224778cd467
#
_cell.length_a   1.000
_cell.length_b   1.000
_cell.length_c   1.000
_cell.angle_alpha   90.00
_cell.angle_beta   90.00
_cell.angle_gamma   90.00
#
_symmetry.space_group_name_H-M   'P 1'
#
loop_
_entity.id
_entity.type
_entity.pdbx_description
1 polymer ?
#
loop_
_entity_poly.entity_id
_entity_poly.type
_entity_poly.pdbx_seq_one_letter_code
_entity_poly.pdbx_strand_id
1 'polypeptide(L)'
;MAARTRKRPVRKIGRKMKTKLFALFMLIVVAMLGLIGRLMFIEYTSGDAYTKKVLSLQSYDSKTIPFQRGNIVDSNGTVLATSVAVYNVVLDCSVMTSKKEYITPTIDALTQCFPDLDRATLEDYAKNSKDNKYIVLLKKLSYDAIQPFVQLQDATDEKGNLKNPNIKGVWFETEYQRNYPFKTLASSVIGFTSAGNVGTTGLENYYNDTLNGVNGREYGYLNADNDFQKTVIAAQNGNTLYTTIDANIQSIVEDKIKLFSDTYANNAREGLGAENIAVVIENPKNGEILAMANYPNFDLNDPKNMKNYYTQEQLDAMSDDDTLNTLNKLWQNFCVTHTYEPGSVQKPFTVACGLDTGTLTTDMTFLCDGYEMFGSEKVSCVNRSGHGIETLEKALMDSCNDALMQMSYKIGAENFLYYQSVFGFGQKTGVDLPGEANTSTLMYTLDNIKPVDLATNVFGQNYNCTMIEMVSAFSSLVNGGNYYQPHVVKKIADDNGNTVKTIEPTLLKKTVSENTSATLKNYLQNVVANGTGKVAKVDGYSMGGKTGTAQMYDETTHLRKKGCYLVSFIGCVPAQDPQLVIYTVIDQPNVQDQPHSNYAQNLTREILKEVLPYMNIYPDEEQTGVNADLTITGANPPTGEKVTQEGEQGE
;
A
#
# COMPACT_ATOMS: atom_id res chain seq x y z
N MET A 1 110.63 -8.75 21.48
CA MET A 1 110.35 -8.66 20.04
C MET A 1 108.92 -8.29 19.85
N ALA A 2 108.59 -7.03 19.46
CA ALA A 2 107.26 -6.56 19.32
C ALA A 2 106.86 -6.60 17.81
N ALA A 3 105.82 -7.33 17.51
CA ALA A 3 105.29 -7.47 16.15
C ALA A 3 104.46 -6.21 15.77
N ARG A 4 104.95 -5.47 14.82
CA ARG A 4 104.23 -4.32 14.21
C ARG A 4 103.13 -4.82 13.29
N THR A 5 101.86 -4.66 13.67
CA THR A 5 100.73 -4.83 12.79
C THR A 5 100.61 -3.65 11.76
N ARG A 6 100.79 -3.96 10.49
CA ARG A 6 100.55 -3.01 9.38
C ARG A 6 99.08 -2.78 9.21
N LYS A 7 98.59 -1.59 9.53
CA LYS A 7 97.23 -1.09 9.12
C LYS A 7 97.17 -0.95 7.60
N ARG A 8 96.32 -1.71 6.92
CA ARG A 8 96.03 -1.53 5.49
C ARG A 8 95.37 -0.15 5.27
N PRO A 9 95.73 0.63 4.23
CA PRO A 9 95.20 1.96 3.95
C PRO A 9 93.75 1.79 3.49
N VAL A 10 92.83 2.49 4.16
CA VAL A 10 91.42 2.59 3.74
C VAL A 10 91.42 3.39 2.43
N ARG A 11 91.09 2.75 1.30
CA ARG A 11 90.88 3.42 0.01
C ARG A 11 89.72 4.41 0.13
N LYS A 12 90.04 5.72 0.10
CA LYS A 12 88.98 6.74 0.05
C LYS A 12 88.25 6.67 -1.27
N ILE A 13 86.91 6.46 -1.19
CA ILE A 13 86.01 6.41 -2.34
C ILE A 13 86.07 7.74 -3.11
N GLY A 14 86.47 7.68 -4.37
CA GLY A 14 86.61 8.84 -5.21
C GLY A 14 85.29 9.59 -5.46
N ARG A 15 85.31 10.93 -5.69
CA ARG A 15 84.13 11.75 -5.84
C ARG A 15 83.14 11.24 -6.90
N LYS A 16 83.60 10.71 -8.03
CA LYS A 16 82.81 10.09 -9.10
C LYS A 16 82.08 8.82 -8.62
N MET A 17 82.67 8.04 -7.71
CA MET A 17 82.08 6.83 -7.16
C MET A 17 81.03 7.17 -6.10
N LYS A 18 81.23 8.22 -5.30
CA LYS A 18 80.21 8.76 -4.38
C LYS A 18 78.98 9.23 -5.13
N THR A 19 79.13 9.95 -6.26
CA THR A 19 78.02 10.42 -7.10
C THR A 19 77.25 9.25 -7.72
N LYS A 20 77.95 8.20 -8.19
CA LYS A 20 77.29 6.98 -8.71
C LYS A 20 76.50 6.21 -7.61
N LEU A 21 77.10 6.09 -6.42
CA LEU A 21 76.41 5.49 -5.27
C LEU A 21 75.19 6.30 -4.80
N PHE A 22 75.31 7.63 -4.80
CA PHE A 22 74.20 8.52 -4.48
C PHE A 22 73.09 8.44 -5.54
N ALA A 23 73.47 8.39 -6.84
CA ALA A 23 72.50 8.22 -7.91
C ALA A 23 71.77 6.83 -7.81
N LEU A 24 72.50 5.77 -7.50
CA LEU A 24 71.92 4.44 -7.28
C LEU A 24 71.01 4.44 -6.05
N PHE A 25 71.43 5.08 -4.95
CA PHE A 25 70.59 5.23 -3.75
C PHE A 25 69.30 6.01 -4.05
N MET A 26 69.37 7.12 -4.77
CA MET A 26 68.19 7.89 -5.17
C MET A 26 67.25 7.10 -6.07
N LEU A 27 67.79 6.27 -6.98
CA LEU A 27 67.01 5.40 -7.83
C LEU A 27 66.27 4.32 -7.00
N ILE A 28 66.91 3.76 -5.99
CA ILE A 28 66.27 2.80 -5.05
C ILE A 28 65.17 3.51 -4.23
N VAL A 29 65.42 4.71 -3.73
CA VAL A 29 64.43 5.52 -2.98
C VAL A 29 63.22 5.83 -3.84
N VAL A 30 63.39 6.26 -5.11
CA VAL A 30 62.31 6.50 -6.05
C VAL A 30 61.52 5.22 -6.34
N ALA A 31 62.23 4.09 -6.53
CA ALA A 31 61.54 2.80 -6.72
C ALA A 31 60.73 2.37 -5.49
N MET A 32 61.24 2.57 -4.27
CA MET A 32 60.51 2.31 -3.03
C MET A 32 59.29 3.25 -2.86
N LEU A 33 59.44 4.52 -3.16
CA LEU A 33 58.30 5.47 -3.13
C LEU A 33 57.22 5.10 -4.16
N GLY A 34 57.61 4.62 -5.34
CA GLY A 34 56.72 4.07 -6.35
C GLY A 34 55.98 2.84 -5.89
N LEU A 35 56.69 1.92 -5.19
CA LEU A 35 56.06 0.72 -4.58
C LEU A 35 55.08 1.07 -3.44
N ILE A 36 55.45 2.04 -2.58
CA ILE A 36 54.56 2.50 -1.51
C ILE A 36 53.31 3.18 -2.11
N GLY A 37 53.50 4.05 -3.12
CA GLY A 37 52.37 4.66 -3.81
C GLY A 37 51.44 3.63 -4.49
N ARG A 38 52.04 2.60 -5.10
CA ARG A 38 51.28 1.48 -5.68
C ARG A 38 50.55 0.66 -4.61
N LEU A 39 51.13 0.40 -3.47
CA LEU A 39 50.50 -0.29 -2.34
C LEU A 39 49.33 0.52 -1.79
N MET A 40 49.51 1.83 -1.57
CA MET A 40 48.42 2.74 -1.14
C MET A 40 47.30 2.82 -2.17
N PHE A 41 47.62 2.83 -3.45
CA PHE A 41 46.63 2.80 -4.53
C PHE A 41 45.84 1.49 -4.54
N ILE A 42 46.49 0.33 -4.37
CA ILE A 42 45.83 -0.97 -4.29
C ILE A 42 44.96 -1.04 -3.03
N GLU A 43 45.44 -0.56 -1.90
CA GLU A 43 44.68 -0.51 -0.65
C GLU A 43 43.43 0.37 -0.79
N TYR A 44 43.57 1.55 -1.38
CA TYR A 44 42.45 2.46 -1.62
C TYR A 44 41.43 1.94 -2.65
N THR A 45 41.87 1.32 -3.75
CA THR A 45 40.98 0.86 -4.83
C THR A 45 40.44 -0.56 -4.66
N SER A 46 41.17 -1.41 -3.96
CA SER A 46 40.86 -2.85 -3.90
C SER A 46 41.05 -3.46 -2.52
N GLY A 47 41.36 -2.66 -1.49
CA GLY A 47 41.62 -3.13 -0.12
C GLY A 47 40.47 -3.97 0.42
N ASP A 48 39.22 -3.49 0.27
CA ASP A 48 38.02 -4.21 0.68
C ASP A 48 37.84 -5.55 -0.07
N ALA A 49 38.16 -5.59 -1.37
CA ALA A 49 38.04 -6.80 -2.18
C ALA A 49 39.12 -7.84 -1.79
N TYR A 50 40.36 -7.40 -1.50
CA TYR A 50 41.39 -8.27 -1.01
C TYR A 50 41.12 -8.75 0.42
N THR A 51 40.64 -7.86 1.29
CA THR A 51 40.22 -8.22 2.66
C THR A 51 39.10 -9.27 2.62
N LYS A 52 38.06 -9.05 1.79
CA LYS A 52 37.00 -10.04 1.57
C LYS A 52 37.52 -11.35 1.03
N LYS A 53 38.46 -11.32 0.10
CA LYS A 53 39.06 -12.54 -0.50
C LYS A 53 39.94 -13.32 0.50
N VAL A 54 40.75 -12.62 1.31
CA VAL A 54 41.55 -13.25 2.38
C VAL A 54 40.63 -13.83 3.44
N LEU A 55 39.60 -13.10 3.89
CA LEU A 55 38.62 -13.60 4.85
C LEU A 55 37.84 -14.82 4.31
N SER A 56 37.50 -14.84 3.01
CA SER A 56 36.84 -16.00 2.39
C SER A 56 37.74 -17.27 2.31
N LEU A 57 39.04 -17.08 2.25
CA LEU A 57 40.02 -18.19 2.23
C LEU A 57 40.36 -18.71 3.64
N GLN A 58 40.18 -17.89 4.66
CA GLN A 58 40.50 -18.23 6.06
C GLN A 58 39.27 -18.64 6.89
N SER A 59 38.03 -18.45 6.38
CA SER A 59 36.82 -18.80 7.13
C SER A 59 36.53 -20.29 7.07
N TYR A 60 36.72 -20.97 8.15
CA TYR A 60 36.34 -22.38 8.32
C TYR A 60 34.88 -22.57 8.64
N ASP A 61 34.21 -21.54 9.17
CA ASP A 61 32.79 -21.55 9.46
C ASP A 61 32.22 -20.14 9.27
N SER A 62 31.05 -20.04 8.64
CA SER A 62 30.42 -18.78 8.35
C SER A 62 28.91 -18.92 8.48
N LYS A 63 28.34 -18.18 9.44
CA LYS A 63 26.91 -18.13 9.70
C LYS A 63 26.35 -16.76 9.35
N THR A 64 25.26 -16.72 8.58
CA THR A 64 24.51 -15.50 8.34
C THR A 64 23.71 -15.12 9.59
N ILE A 65 23.76 -13.86 9.98
CA ILE A 65 22.88 -13.27 11.00
C ILE A 65 21.79 -12.53 10.25
N PRO A 66 20.54 -13.02 10.24
CA PRO A 66 19.48 -12.38 9.48
C PRO A 66 19.14 -11.01 10.07
N PHE A 67 18.83 -10.06 9.20
CA PHE A 67 18.26 -8.79 9.61
C PHE A 67 16.77 -8.95 9.94
N GLN A 68 16.24 -8.06 10.76
CA GLN A 68 14.81 -7.91 11.01
C GLN A 68 14.26 -6.84 10.08
N ARG A 69 13.22 -7.20 9.28
CA ARG A 69 12.50 -6.24 8.44
C ARG A 69 11.77 -5.23 9.31
N GLY A 70 11.87 -3.95 8.97
CA GLY A 70 11.28 -2.84 9.73
C GLY A 70 9.76 -2.97 9.90
N ASN A 71 9.23 -2.38 10.94
CA ASN A 71 7.79 -2.41 11.21
C ASN A 71 7.02 -1.45 10.30
N ILE A 72 5.73 -1.73 10.10
CA ILE A 72 4.76 -0.76 9.59
C ILE A 72 3.82 -0.48 10.75
N VAL A 73 3.67 0.79 11.12
CA VAL A 73 2.82 1.22 12.22
C VAL A 73 1.81 2.25 11.73
N ASP A 74 0.67 2.31 12.39
CA ASP A 74 -0.37 3.29 12.12
C ASP A 74 0.03 4.72 12.59
N SER A 75 -0.87 5.66 12.43
CA SER A 75 -0.67 7.07 12.82
C SER A 75 -0.45 7.25 14.33
N ASN A 76 -0.91 6.32 15.15
CA ASN A 76 -0.87 6.34 16.63
C ASN A 76 0.23 5.43 17.20
N GLY A 77 0.97 4.69 16.35
CA GLY A 77 2.02 3.77 16.76
C GLY A 77 1.57 2.32 16.93
N THR A 78 0.33 1.97 16.54
CA THR A 78 -0.15 0.58 16.51
C THR A 78 0.59 -0.21 15.45
N VAL A 79 1.11 -1.37 15.80
CA VAL A 79 1.89 -2.21 14.88
C VAL A 79 0.97 -2.94 13.91
N LEU A 80 1.03 -2.58 12.63
CA LEU A 80 0.26 -3.19 11.54
C LEU A 80 1.01 -4.35 10.88
N ALA A 81 2.34 -4.26 10.80
CA ALA A 81 3.20 -5.33 10.32
C ALA A 81 4.51 -5.35 11.11
N THR A 82 4.95 -6.54 11.51
CA THR A 82 6.20 -6.75 12.25
C THR A 82 6.88 -8.02 11.78
N SER A 83 8.14 -8.22 12.18
CA SER A 83 8.88 -9.45 11.93
C SER A 83 9.12 -10.17 13.26
N VAL A 84 8.65 -11.41 13.35
CA VAL A 84 8.84 -12.26 14.53
C VAL A 84 9.93 -13.28 14.27
N ALA A 85 10.77 -13.54 15.28
CA ALA A 85 11.80 -14.57 15.20
C ALA A 85 11.16 -15.95 15.16
N VAL A 86 11.59 -16.76 14.22
CA VAL A 86 11.24 -18.18 14.10
C VAL A 86 12.52 -19.00 13.96
N TYR A 87 12.46 -20.27 14.27
CA TYR A 87 13.61 -21.13 14.42
C TYR A 87 13.48 -22.37 13.55
N ASN A 88 14.53 -22.65 12.79
CA ASN A 88 14.67 -23.93 12.09
C ASN A 88 15.49 -24.88 12.97
N VAL A 89 15.05 -26.12 13.13
CA VAL A 89 15.78 -27.17 13.81
C VAL A 89 16.73 -27.81 12.81
N VAL A 90 18.04 -27.71 13.06
CA VAL A 90 19.07 -28.22 12.16
C VAL A 90 19.86 -29.33 12.86
N LEU A 91 20.10 -30.41 12.12
CA LEU A 91 20.89 -31.56 12.56
C LEU A 91 22.20 -31.67 11.78
N ASP A 92 23.32 -31.73 12.50
CA ASP A 92 24.63 -32.14 12.00
C ASP A 92 24.84 -33.63 12.32
N CYS A 93 24.64 -34.47 11.33
CA CYS A 93 24.84 -35.91 11.49
C CYS A 93 26.32 -36.25 11.75
N SER A 94 27.27 -35.45 11.26
CA SER A 94 28.69 -35.73 11.48
C SER A 94 29.08 -35.56 12.96
N VAL A 95 28.48 -34.60 13.65
CA VAL A 95 28.66 -34.39 15.09
C VAL A 95 27.90 -35.46 15.88
N MET A 96 26.60 -35.67 15.55
CA MET A 96 25.78 -36.68 16.23
C MET A 96 26.37 -38.10 16.14
N THR A 97 26.98 -38.47 15.01
CA THR A 97 27.53 -39.81 14.80
C THR A 97 29.03 -39.93 15.16
N SER A 98 29.68 -38.83 15.57
CA SER A 98 31.10 -38.80 15.93
C SER A 98 31.43 -39.78 17.06
N LYS A 99 30.47 -40.02 17.98
CA LYS A 99 30.53 -41.03 19.02
C LYS A 99 29.19 -41.78 19.10
N LYS A 100 29.27 -43.10 19.32
CA LYS A 100 28.05 -43.93 19.45
C LYS A 100 27.15 -43.51 20.59
N GLU A 101 27.71 -42.96 21.67
CA GLU A 101 27.02 -42.48 22.86
C GLU A 101 26.16 -41.22 22.61
N TYR A 102 26.33 -40.52 21.49
CA TYR A 102 25.57 -39.33 21.16
C TYR A 102 24.26 -39.62 20.38
N ILE A 103 24.22 -40.77 19.65
CA ILE A 103 23.14 -41.05 18.70
C ILE A 103 21.79 -41.20 19.40
N THR A 104 21.68 -42.17 20.33
CA THR A 104 20.41 -42.46 21.01
C THR A 104 19.91 -41.28 21.86
N PRO A 105 20.73 -40.66 22.72
CA PRO A 105 20.26 -39.50 23.50
C PRO A 105 19.79 -38.31 22.65
N THR A 106 20.44 -38.05 21.51
CA THR A 106 20.05 -36.97 20.60
C THR A 106 18.72 -37.29 19.90
N ILE A 107 18.54 -38.53 19.41
CA ILE A 107 17.28 -38.94 18.78
C ILE A 107 16.14 -38.95 19.79
N ASP A 108 16.39 -39.45 21.02
CA ASP A 108 15.39 -39.47 22.10
C ASP A 108 14.94 -38.04 22.44
N ALA A 109 15.89 -37.11 22.59
CA ALA A 109 15.56 -35.70 22.87
C ALA A 109 14.77 -35.05 21.73
N LEU A 110 15.16 -35.30 20.47
CA LEU A 110 14.45 -34.78 19.30
C LEU A 110 13.01 -35.29 19.23
N THR A 111 12.78 -36.59 19.37
CA THR A 111 11.46 -37.20 19.30
C THR A 111 10.59 -36.87 20.52
N GLN A 112 11.18 -36.63 21.68
CA GLN A 112 10.49 -36.20 22.88
C GLN A 112 9.99 -34.75 22.77
N CYS A 113 10.82 -33.85 22.25
CA CYS A 113 10.50 -32.43 22.18
C CYS A 113 9.73 -32.04 20.91
N PHE A 114 9.90 -32.81 19.85
CA PHE A 114 9.26 -32.55 18.54
C PHE A 114 8.51 -33.81 18.07
N PRO A 115 7.24 -33.98 18.46
CA PRO A 115 6.45 -35.18 18.14
C PRO A 115 6.25 -35.45 16.65
N ASP A 116 6.39 -34.40 15.82
CA ASP A 116 6.27 -34.52 14.36
C ASP A 116 7.48 -35.19 13.70
N LEU A 117 8.57 -35.41 14.44
CA LEU A 117 9.77 -36.09 13.93
C LEU A 117 9.64 -37.60 14.05
N ASP A 118 9.75 -38.30 12.92
CA ASP A 118 9.77 -39.73 12.89
C ASP A 118 11.14 -40.29 13.31
N ARG A 119 11.13 -41.16 14.32
CA ARG A 119 12.33 -41.81 14.87
C ARG A 119 13.08 -42.61 13.82
N ALA A 120 12.37 -43.34 12.96
CA ALA A 120 13.00 -44.19 11.95
C ALA A 120 13.79 -43.35 10.93
N THR A 121 13.25 -42.18 10.56
CA THR A 121 13.94 -41.21 9.70
C THR A 121 15.22 -40.68 10.34
N LEU A 122 15.20 -40.36 11.63
CA LEU A 122 16.41 -39.88 12.35
C LEU A 122 17.47 -40.98 12.47
N GLU A 123 17.06 -42.23 12.71
CA GLU A 123 17.95 -43.39 12.72
C GLU A 123 18.54 -43.69 11.34
N ASP A 124 17.78 -43.45 10.26
CA ASP A 124 18.27 -43.56 8.89
C ASP A 124 19.33 -42.50 8.60
N TYR A 125 19.10 -41.24 9.00
CA TYR A 125 20.11 -40.20 8.89
C TYR A 125 21.41 -40.58 9.64
N ALA A 126 21.31 -41.17 10.84
CA ALA A 126 22.45 -41.61 11.59
C ALA A 126 23.22 -42.76 10.90
N LYS A 127 22.56 -43.57 10.06
CA LYS A 127 23.19 -44.69 9.33
C LYS A 127 23.75 -44.27 7.98
N ASN A 128 22.97 -43.52 7.20
CA ASN A 128 23.18 -43.30 5.77
C ASN A 128 23.68 -41.89 5.43
N SER A 129 23.59 -40.94 6.37
CA SER A 129 23.92 -39.51 6.13
C SER A 129 24.98 -38.97 7.10
N LYS A 130 25.91 -39.84 7.55
CA LYS A 130 26.88 -39.53 8.62
C LYS A 130 27.75 -38.29 8.36
N ASP A 131 28.07 -38.02 7.11
CA ASP A 131 28.91 -36.89 6.72
C ASP A 131 28.12 -35.61 6.45
N ASN A 132 26.78 -35.67 6.50
CA ASN A 132 25.95 -34.53 6.26
C ASN A 132 25.92 -33.60 7.50
N LYS A 133 26.44 -32.41 7.32
CA LYS A 133 26.56 -31.40 8.38
C LYS A 133 25.36 -30.51 8.52
N TYR A 134 24.37 -30.57 7.58
CA TYR A 134 23.26 -29.66 7.55
C TYR A 134 21.99 -30.33 7.03
N ILE A 135 21.13 -30.75 7.94
CA ILE A 135 19.80 -31.27 7.64
C ILE A 135 18.78 -30.43 8.40
N VAL A 136 17.90 -29.72 7.71
CA VAL A 136 16.80 -29.00 8.35
C VAL A 136 15.67 -29.99 8.64
N LEU A 137 15.46 -30.28 9.92
CA LEU A 137 14.44 -31.22 10.38
C LEU A 137 13.05 -30.59 10.43
N LEU A 138 12.95 -29.39 11.01
CA LEU A 138 11.72 -28.61 11.13
C LEU A 138 12.01 -27.15 10.82
N LYS A 139 11.01 -26.43 10.29
CA LYS A 139 11.13 -25.04 9.88
C LYS A 139 10.15 -24.16 10.60
N LYS A 140 10.55 -22.91 10.86
CA LYS A 140 9.68 -21.81 11.30
C LYS A 140 8.94 -22.08 12.61
N LEU A 141 9.59 -22.77 13.55
CA LEU A 141 9.03 -22.99 14.89
C LEU A 141 9.09 -21.70 15.71
N SER A 142 8.08 -21.52 16.59
CA SER A 142 8.11 -20.46 17.58
C SER A 142 9.19 -20.69 18.64
N TYR A 143 9.57 -19.65 19.37
CA TYR A 143 10.49 -19.78 20.50
C TYR A 143 9.97 -20.78 21.54
N ASP A 144 8.68 -20.74 21.85
CA ASP A 144 8.04 -21.64 22.82
C ASP A 144 8.11 -23.11 22.38
N ALA A 145 8.03 -23.36 21.08
CA ALA A 145 8.12 -24.71 20.55
C ALA A 145 9.53 -25.32 20.66
N ILE A 146 10.58 -24.50 20.60
CA ILE A 146 11.97 -25.00 20.74
C ILE A 146 12.46 -25.00 22.19
N GLN A 147 11.84 -24.28 23.08
CA GLN A 147 12.22 -24.11 24.50
C GLN A 147 12.41 -25.44 25.23
N PRO A 148 11.54 -26.46 25.10
CA PRO A 148 11.73 -27.75 25.79
C PRO A 148 13.06 -28.41 25.41
N PHE A 149 13.46 -28.36 24.15
CA PHE A 149 14.71 -28.93 23.70
C PHE A 149 15.93 -28.12 24.19
N VAL A 150 15.85 -26.77 24.13
CA VAL A 150 16.91 -25.88 24.64
C VAL A 150 17.13 -26.13 26.14
N GLN A 151 16.05 -26.19 26.91
CA GLN A 151 16.13 -26.48 28.35
C GLN A 151 16.72 -27.87 28.62
N LEU A 152 16.40 -28.87 27.81
CA LEU A 152 16.96 -30.19 27.95
C LEU A 152 18.46 -30.23 27.61
N GLN A 153 18.86 -29.52 26.55
CA GLN A 153 20.27 -29.46 26.09
C GLN A 153 21.17 -28.69 27.06
N ASP A 154 20.66 -27.57 27.61
CA ASP A 154 21.45 -26.66 28.44
C ASP A 154 21.29 -26.90 29.96
N ALA A 155 20.51 -27.91 30.36
CA ALA A 155 20.31 -28.25 31.76
C ALA A 155 21.63 -28.55 32.46
N THR A 156 21.90 -27.85 33.57
CA THR A 156 23.10 -28.06 34.41
C THR A 156 22.76 -28.62 35.79
N ASP A 157 23.73 -29.32 36.40
CA ASP A 157 23.67 -29.75 37.78
C ASP A 157 24.03 -28.58 38.74
N GLU A 158 24.01 -28.82 40.06
CA GLU A 158 24.39 -27.84 41.08
C GLU A 158 25.86 -27.38 41.00
N LYS A 159 26.69 -28.13 40.27
CA LYS A 159 28.12 -27.83 40.04
C LYS A 159 28.38 -27.16 38.69
N GLY A 160 27.32 -26.87 37.90
CA GLY A 160 27.43 -26.24 36.59
C GLY A 160 27.78 -27.21 35.44
N ASN A 161 27.78 -28.52 35.65
CA ASN A 161 28.00 -29.48 34.56
C ASN A 161 26.70 -29.78 33.83
N LEU A 162 26.78 -30.01 32.49
CA LEU A 162 25.61 -30.41 31.71
C LEU A 162 25.04 -31.73 32.22
N LYS A 163 23.71 -31.78 32.44
CA LYS A 163 22.99 -33.01 32.80
C LYS A 163 22.90 -33.97 31.61
N ASN A 164 22.78 -33.43 30.41
CA ASN A 164 22.63 -34.19 29.16
C ASN A 164 23.80 -33.95 28.19
N PRO A 165 25.07 -34.27 28.57
CA PRO A 165 26.24 -33.93 27.77
C PRO A 165 26.30 -34.66 26.42
N ASN A 166 25.49 -35.70 26.24
CA ASN A 166 25.48 -36.57 25.07
C ASN A 166 24.42 -36.13 24.01
N ILE A 167 23.63 -35.09 24.25
CA ILE A 167 22.79 -34.46 23.20
C ILE A 167 23.69 -33.58 22.35
N LYS A 168 24.00 -34.02 21.11
CA LYS A 168 24.96 -33.35 20.23
C LYS A 168 24.49 -33.27 18.79
N GLY A 169 24.95 -32.24 18.07
CA GLY A 169 24.70 -32.07 16.64
C GLY A 169 23.38 -31.42 16.30
N VAL A 170 22.68 -30.86 17.28
CA VAL A 170 21.45 -30.10 17.04
C VAL A 170 21.66 -28.64 17.40
N TRP A 171 21.26 -27.74 16.51
CA TRP A 171 21.21 -26.31 16.79
C TRP A 171 19.98 -25.65 16.13
N PHE A 172 19.72 -24.39 16.46
CA PHE A 172 18.61 -23.60 15.94
C PHE A 172 19.13 -22.46 15.09
N GLU A 173 18.58 -22.35 13.86
CA GLU A 173 18.82 -21.20 13.00
C GLU A 173 17.66 -20.24 13.13
N THR A 174 17.96 -19.00 13.49
CA THR A 174 16.99 -17.94 13.56
C THR A 174 16.69 -17.41 12.17
N GLU A 175 15.42 -17.31 11.83
CA GLU A 175 14.89 -16.57 10.71
C GLU A 175 13.86 -15.55 11.23
N TYR A 176 13.51 -14.57 10.39
CA TYR A 176 12.38 -13.68 10.69
C TYR A 176 11.25 -13.96 9.73
N GLN A 177 10.05 -14.16 10.29
CA GLN A 177 8.81 -14.29 9.55
C GLN A 177 7.99 -13.02 9.70
N ARG A 178 7.48 -12.51 8.56
CA ARG A 178 6.57 -11.37 8.58
C ARG A 178 5.25 -11.78 9.22
N ASN A 179 4.73 -10.93 10.11
CA ASN A 179 3.48 -11.13 10.82
C ASN A 179 2.63 -9.86 10.77
N TYR A 180 1.36 -10.04 10.50
CA TYR A 180 0.36 -8.98 10.40
C TYR A 180 -0.71 -9.23 11.47
N PRO A 181 -0.61 -8.56 12.65
CA PRO A 181 -1.46 -8.86 13.81
C PRO A 181 -2.96 -8.72 13.53
N PHE A 182 -3.33 -7.80 12.65
CA PHE A 182 -4.73 -7.50 12.31
C PHE A 182 -5.22 -8.21 11.04
N LYS A 183 -4.42 -9.12 10.49
CA LYS A 183 -4.78 -10.00 9.36
C LYS A 183 -5.25 -9.23 8.11
N THR A 184 -6.55 -8.89 8.04
CA THR A 184 -7.18 -8.27 6.86
C THR A 184 -7.13 -6.75 6.86
N LEU A 185 -6.83 -6.12 8.00
CA LEU A 185 -6.90 -4.67 8.14
C LEU A 185 -5.93 -3.97 7.18
N ALA A 186 -6.45 -3.05 6.39
CA ALA A 186 -5.71 -2.29 5.37
C ALA A 186 -4.89 -3.19 4.41
N SER A 187 -5.40 -4.40 4.10
CA SER A 187 -4.64 -5.43 3.38
C SER A 187 -4.07 -4.95 2.04
N SER A 188 -4.84 -4.21 1.26
CA SER A 188 -4.41 -3.66 -0.03
C SER A 188 -3.44 -2.48 0.08
N VAL A 189 -3.41 -1.80 1.24
CA VAL A 189 -2.49 -0.69 1.55
C VAL A 189 -1.17 -1.22 2.09
N ILE A 190 -1.22 -2.07 3.13
CA ILE A 190 -0.02 -2.64 3.75
C ILE A 190 0.69 -3.55 2.76
N GLY A 191 -0.07 -4.46 2.13
CA GLY A 191 0.50 -5.49 1.28
C GLY A 191 1.21 -6.59 2.07
N PHE A 192 1.83 -7.52 1.37
CA PHE A 192 2.49 -8.68 1.98
C PHE A 192 3.85 -8.96 1.35
N THR A 193 4.63 -9.79 2.05
CA THR A 193 5.95 -10.25 1.58
C THR A 193 5.88 -11.69 1.07
N SER A 194 6.66 -11.99 0.05
CA SER A 194 6.98 -13.35 -0.40
C SER A 194 8.26 -13.87 0.26
N ALA A 195 8.66 -15.09 -0.12
CA ALA A 195 9.90 -15.69 0.38
C ALA A 195 11.12 -14.77 0.18
N GLY A 196 12.00 -14.72 1.18
CA GLY A 196 13.20 -13.88 1.14
C GLY A 196 12.96 -12.41 1.53
N ASN A 197 11.88 -12.10 2.23
CA ASN A 197 11.50 -10.74 2.63
C ASN A 197 11.29 -9.77 1.45
N VAL A 198 10.81 -10.28 0.31
CA VAL A 198 10.49 -9.45 -0.86
C VAL A 198 9.07 -8.95 -0.76
N GLY A 199 8.89 -7.62 -0.70
CA GLY A 199 7.58 -6.99 -0.72
C GLY A 199 6.87 -7.20 -2.06
N THR A 200 5.63 -7.72 -2.02
CA THR A 200 4.89 -8.13 -3.22
C THR A 200 3.84 -7.09 -3.63
N THR A 201 3.11 -6.54 -2.68
CA THR A 201 2.06 -5.52 -2.90
C THR A 201 2.14 -4.43 -1.84
N GLY A 202 1.37 -3.36 -1.99
CA GLY A 202 1.20 -2.30 -0.99
C GLY A 202 2.50 -1.61 -0.56
N LEU A 203 2.52 -1.11 0.68
CA LEU A 203 3.69 -0.46 1.28
C LEU A 203 4.89 -1.42 1.40
N GLU A 204 4.63 -2.71 1.61
CA GLU A 204 5.67 -3.74 1.62
C GLU A 204 6.48 -3.76 0.31
N ASN A 205 5.81 -3.53 -0.82
CA ASN A 205 6.46 -3.43 -2.13
C ASN A 205 7.07 -2.03 -2.35
N TYR A 206 6.30 -0.96 -2.16
CA TYR A 206 6.73 0.39 -2.47
C TYR A 206 7.96 0.82 -1.65
N TYR A 207 7.99 0.46 -0.37
CA TYR A 207 9.08 0.75 0.55
C TYR A 207 9.98 -0.45 0.83
N ASN A 208 10.05 -1.43 -0.11
CA ASN A 208 10.78 -2.67 0.10
C ASN A 208 12.23 -2.44 0.57
N ASP A 209 12.96 -1.54 -0.09
CA ASP A 209 14.37 -1.24 0.22
C ASP A 209 14.53 -0.51 1.57
N THR A 210 13.52 0.26 1.97
CA THR A 210 13.50 0.97 3.27
C THR A 210 13.22 0.00 4.42
N LEU A 211 12.27 -0.93 4.20
CA LEU A 211 11.87 -1.94 5.17
C LEU A 211 12.91 -3.05 5.31
N ASN A 212 13.65 -3.37 4.26
CA ASN A 212 14.72 -4.35 4.32
C ASN A 212 15.97 -3.79 5.00
N GLY A 213 16.63 -4.67 5.73
CA GLY A 213 17.94 -4.41 6.31
C GLY A 213 19.07 -5.11 5.54
N VAL A 214 20.21 -5.22 6.19
CA VAL A 214 21.38 -5.90 5.68
C VAL A 214 21.77 -7.03 6.64
N ASN A 215 21.89 -8.24 6.13
CA ASN A 215 22.32 -9.37 6.93
C ASN A 215 23.72 -9.14 7.53
N GLY A 216 23.85 -9.48 8.79
CA GLY A 216 25.13 -9.63 9.46
C GLY A 216 25.78 -10.97 9.13
N ARG A 217 26.96 -11.15 9.64
CA ARG A 217 27.75 -12.36 9.43
C ARG A 217 28.59 -12.68 10.64
N GLU A 218 28.57 -13.91 11.07
CA GLU A 218 29.49 -14.48 12.02
C GLU A 218 30.45 -15.40 11.25
N TYR A 219 31.75 -15.21 11.43
CA TYR A 219 32.77 -16.07 10.85
C TYR A 219 33.95 -16.20 11.80
N GLY A 220 34.64 -17.32 11.73
CA GLY A 220 35.78 -17.57 12.56
C GLY A 220 36.93 -18.16 11.78
N TYR A 221 38.14 -17.96 12.30
CA TYR A 221 39.36 -18.58 11.81
C TYR A 221 40.23 -19.05 13.00
N LEU A 222 41.04 -20.08 12.76
CA LEU A 222 42.06 -20.48 13.71
C LEU A 222 43.28 -19.55 13.57
N ASN A 223 43.71 -18.93 14.67
CA ASN A 223 44.91 -18.12 14.70
C ASN A 223 46.18 -19.03 14.66
N ALA A 224 47.36 -18.43 14.66
CA ALA A 224 48.64 -19.15 14.63
C ALA A 224 48.85 -20.11 15.83
N ASP A 225 48.13 -19.88 16.92
CA ASP A 225 48.18 -20.67 18.17
C ASP A 225 47.07 -21.73 18.24
N ASN A 226 46.31 -21.92 17.14
CA ASN A 226 45.15 -22.83 17.04
C ASN A 226 43.94 -22.40 17.90
N ASP A 227 43.88 -21.14 18.37
CA ASP A 227 42.70 -20.59 19.01
C ASP A 227 41.70 -20.10 17.98
N PHE A 228 40.41 -20.44 18.17
CA PHE A 228 39.35 -19.98 17.29
C PHE A 228 38.99 -18.51 17.57
N GLN A 229 39.32 -17.62 16.62
CA GLN A 229 38.96 -16.23 16.69
C GLN A 229 37.65 -15.98 15.91
N LYS A 230 36.63 -15.56 16.64
CA LYS A 230 35.30 -15.24 16.12
C LYS A 230 35.18 -13.75 15.80
N THR A 231 34.76 -13.44 14.60
CA THR A 231 34.39 -12.09 14.17
C THR A 231 32.89 -12.03 13.90
N VAL A 232 32.22 -11.05 14.45
CA VAL A 232 30.79 -10.83 14.26
C VAL A 232 30.59 -9.47 13.60
N ILE A 233 29.97 -9.47 12.43
CA ILE A 233 29.41 -8.29 11.80
C ILE A 233 27.91 -8.33 12.13
N ALA A 234 27.42 -7.37 12.91
CA ALA A 234 26.02 -7.30 13.29
C ALA A 234 25.13 -7.07 12.06
N ALA A 235 23.93 -7.65 12.06
CA ALA A 235 22.90 -7.28 11.09
C ALA A 235 22.48 -5.83 11.29
N GLN A 236 22.12 -5.17 10.20
CA GLN A 236 21.47 -3.85 10.22
C GLN A 236 20.00 -4.06 9.90
N ASN A 237 19.14 -3.76 10.84
CA ASN A 237 17.70 -3.91 10.68
C ASN A 237 17.13 -2.88 9.71
N GLY A 238 15.97 -3.19 9.13
CA GLY A 238 15.25 -2.26 8.28
C GLY A 238 14.57 -1.13 9.06
N ASN A 239 14.23 -0.06 8.37
CA ASN A 239 13.59 1.10 8.96
C ASN A 239 12.08 0.89 9.13
N THR A 240 11.51 1.46 10.18
CA THR A 240 10.07 1.44 10.50
C THR A 240 9.35 2.56 9.74
N LEU A 241 8.22 2.22 9.12
CA LEU A 241 7.30 3.17 8.49
C LEU A 241 6.20 3.57 9.47
N TYR A 242 6.03 4.87 9.68
CA TYR A 242 4.88 5.45 10.36
C TYR A 242 3.91 5.96 9.32
N THR A 243 2.74 5.31 9.23
CA THR A 243 1.73 5.65 8.23
C THR A 243 0.81 6.79 8.69
N THR A 244 0.04 7.33 7.77
CA THR A 244 -1.05 8.27 8.03
C THR A 244 -2.35 7.54 8.36
N ILE A 245 -2.43 6.24 8.04
CA ILE A 245 -3.58 5.38 8.35
C ILE A 245 -3.80 5.36 9.86
N ASP A 246 -5.03 5.58 10.28
CA ASP A 246 -5.50 5.35 11.63
C ASP A 246 -6.21 4.00 11.70
N ALA A 247 -5.67 3.06 12.48
CA ALA A 247 -6.18 1.68 12.55
C ALA A 247 -7.64 1.61 13.02
N ASN A 248 -8.09 2.55 13.86
CA ASN A 248 -9.47 2.57 14.33
C ASN A 248 -10.41 3.08 13.23
N ILE A 249 -10.04 4.18 12.54
CA ILE A 249 -10.83 4.67 11.39
C ILE A 249 -10.89 3.59 10.30
N GLN A 250 -9.76 2.95 9.99
CA GLN A 250 -9.68 1.86 9.01
C GLN A 250 -10.59 0.70 9.40
N SER A 251 -10.59 0.29 10.67
CA SER A 251 -11.45 -0.80 11.17
C SER A 251 -12.93 -0.44 11.05
N ILE A 252 -13.33 0.77 11.45
CA ILE A 252 -14.71 1.25 11.30
C ILE A 252 -15.13 1.16 9.82
N VAL A 253 -14.28 1.64 8.90
CA VAL A 253 -14.58 1.59 7.47
C VAL A 253 -14.74 0.16 6.97
N GLU A 254 -13.81 -0.75 7.29
CA GLU A 254 -13.86 -2.16 6.85
C GLU A 254 -15.05 -2.90 7.43
N ASP A 255 -15.39 -2.67 8.71
CA ASP A 255 -16.55 -3.28 9.35
C ASP A 255 -17.87 -2.86 8.67
N LYS A 256 -18.02 -1.57 8.30
CA LYS A 256 -19.21 -1.10 7.59
C LYS A 256 -19.27 -1.60 6.14
N ILE A 257 -18.13 -1.66 5.45
CA ILE A 257 -18.03 -2.28 4.11
C ILE A 257 -18.46 -3.75 4.17
N LYS A 258 -17.92 -4.49 5.14
CA LYS A 258 -18.26 -5.90 5.32
C LYS A 258 -19.74 -6.09 5.66
N LEU A 259 -20.28 -5.29 6.58
CA LEU A 259 -21.69 -5.31 6.93
C LEU A 259 -22.59 -5.06 5.71
N PHE A 260 -22.21 -4.10 4.85
CA PHE A 260 -22.91 -3.86 3.59
C PHE A 260 -22.86 -5.09 2.69
N SER A 261 -21.67 -5.65 2.48
CA SER A 261 -21.51 -6.82 1.62
C SER A 261 -22.31 -8.02 2.14
N ASP A 262 -22.30 -8.29 3.45
CA ASP A 262 -23.04 -9.38 4.07
C ASP A 262 -24.56 -9.16 3.96
N THR A 263 -25.04 -7.91 4.08
CA THR A 263 -26.45 -7.54 3.97
C THR A 263 -27.03 -7.82 2.59
N TYR A 264 -26.24 -7.55 1.55
CA TYR A 264 -26.68 -7.69 0.16
C TYR A 264 -26.12 -8.94 -0.54
N ALA A 265 -25.44 -9.83 0.18
CA ALA A 265 -24.98 -11.10 -0.36
C ALA A 265 -26.15 -11.98 -0.81
N ASN A 266 -26.00 -12.62 -1.97
CA ASN A 266 -27.01 -13.52 -2.57
C ASN A 266 -28.41 -12.87 -2.76
N ASN A 267 -28.47 -11.54 -2.94
CA ASN A 267 -29.76 -10.84 -3.03
C ASN A 267 -30.32 -10.88 -4.46
N ALA A 268 -29.74 -10.19 -5.43
CA ALA A 268 -30.17 -10.21 -6.84
C ALA A 268 -29.41 -11.26 -7.68
N ARG A 269 -28.20 -11.60 -7.26
CA ARG A 269 -27.36 -12.66 -7.82
C ARG A 269 -26.63 -13.41 -6.71
N GLU A 270 -26.18 -14.63 -6.99
CA GLU A 270 -25.30 -15.36 -6.08
C GLU A 270 -23.96 -14.63 -5.90
N GLY A 271 -23.41 -14.64 -4.68
CA GLY A 271 -22.12 -14.06 -4.34
C GLY A 271 -22.20 -12.86 -3.40
N LEU A 272 -21.16 -12.04 -3.43
CA LEU A 272 -20.97 -10.89 -2.54
C LEU A 272 -22.01 -9.78 -2.75
N GLY A 273 -22.13 -8.89 -1.77
CA GLY A 273 -23.07 -7.74 -1.82
C GLY A 273 -22.76 -6.69 -2.90
N ALA A 274 -21.58 -6.74 -3.51
CA ALA A 274 -21.17 -5.98 -4.69
C ALA A 274 -19.96 -6.67 -5.34
N GLU A 275 -19.59 -6.27 -6.56
CA GLU A 275 -18.33 -6.72 -7.18
C GLU A 275 -17.12 -6.14 -6.42
N ASN A 276 -17.17 -4.83 -6.15
CA ASN A 276 -16.22 -4.15 -5.29
C ASN A 276 -16.92 -3.08 -4.45
N ILE A 277 -16.42 -2.87 -3.24
CA ILE A 277 -16.80 -1.76 -2.38
C ILE A 277 -15.51 -1.11 -1.93
N ALA A 278 -15.38 0.19 -2.11
CA ALA A 278 -14.17 0.88 -1.71
C ALA A 278 -14.47 2.24 -1.06
N VAL A 279 -13.65 2.61 -0.09
CA VAL A 279 -13.74 3.86 0.65
C VAL A 279 -12.34 4.44 0.85
N VAL A 280 -12.20 5.75 0.58
CA VAL A 280 -11.01 6.52 0.92
C VAL A 280 -11.42 7.68 1.83
N ILE A 281 -10.68 7.90 2.90
CA ILE A 281 -10.80 9.08 3.77
C ILE A 281 -9.47 9.84 3.71
N GLU A 282 -9.52 11.09 3.27
CA GLU A 282 -8.36 11.97 3.11
C GLU A 282 -8.51 13.22 3.99
N ASN A 283 -7.42 13.67 4.60
CA ASN A 283 -7.34 15.00 5.20
C ASN A 283 -7.08 16.05 4.10
N PRO A 284 -8.05 16.89 3.74
CA PRO A 284 -7.90 17.84 2.64
C PRO A 284 -6.87 18.94 2.91
N LYS A 285 -6.43 19.12 4.16
CA LYS A 285 -5.51 20.20 4.55
C LYS A 285 -4.05 19.84 4.29
N ASN A 286 -3.74 18.53 4.09
CA ASN A 286 -2.34 18.08 3.95
C ASN A 286 -2.16 16.87 3.01
N GLY A 287 -3.23 16.23 2.51
CA GLY A 287 -3.18 15.06 1.63
C GLY A 287 -2.89 13.72 2.34
N GLU A 288 -2.94 13.67 3.67
CA GLU A 288 -2.81 12.43 4.43
C GLU A 288 -4.02 11.52 4.19
N ILE A 289 -3.78 10.27 3.83
CA ILE A 289 -4.82 9.23 3.74
C ILE A 289 -5.01 8.63 5.13
N LEU A 290 -6.18 8.88 5.73
CA LEU A 290 -6.52 8.43 7.07
C LEU A 290 -7.05 6.99 7.08
N ALA A 291 -7.75 6.60 6.02
CA ALA A 291 -8.21 5.24 5.76
C ALA A 291 -8.34 5.00 4.25
N MET A 292 -8.02 3.79 3.81
CA MET A 292 -8.22 3.33 2.43
C MET A 292 -8.53 1.84 2.47
N ALA A 293 -9.76 1.50 2.15
CA ALA A 293 -10.26 0.13 2.23
C ALA A 293 -10.96 -0.27 0.93
N ASN A 294 -10.84 -1.54 0.58
CA ASN A 294 -11.65 -2.17 -0.46
C ASN A 294 -12.07 -3.59 -0.04
N TYR A 295 -13.18 -4.05 -0.57
CA TYR A 295 -13.70 -5.39 -0.38
C TYR A 295 -14.18 -5.95 -1.73
N PRO A 296 -13.83 -7.20 -2.08
CA PRO A 296 -13.18 -8.21 -1.22
C PRO A 296 -11.74 -7.83 -0.81
N ASN A 297 -11.32 -8.34 0.36
CA ASN A 297 -9.99 -8.20 0.92
C ASN A 297 -9.33 -9.56 1.19
N PHE A 298 -8.12 -9.63 1.75
CA PHE A 298 -7.41 -10.88 1.99
C PHE A 298 -6.63 -10.86 3.32
N ASP A 299 -6.38 -12.07 3.88
CA ASP A 299 -5.52 -12.21 5.07
C ASP A 299 -4.05 -12.05 4.65
N LEU A 300 -3.38 -11.03 5.20
CA LEU A 300 -1.96 -10.72 4.93
C LEU A 300 -1.01 -11.85 5.37
N ASN A 301 -1.41 -12.69 6.35
CA ASN A 301 -0.64 -13.85 6.78
C ASN A 301 -0.86 -15.08 5.88
N ASP A 302 -1.99 -15.12 5.12
CA ASP A 302 -2.31 -16.19 4.17
C ASP A 302 -2.93 -15.61 2.88
N PRO A 303 -2.17 -14.79 2.12
CA PRO A 303 -2.72 -13.98 1.02
C PRO A 303 -3.21 -14.80 -0.18
N LYS A 304 -2.89 -16.09 -0.23
CA LYS A 304 -3.35 -16.99 -1.29
C LYS A 304 -4.66 -17.71 -0.96
N ASN A 305 -5.18 -17.52 0.24
CA ASN A 305 -6.40 -18.19 0.70
C ASN A 305 -7.64 -17.49 0.16
N MET A 306 -8.33 -18.14 -0.74
CA MET A 306 -9.57 -17.65 -1.35
C MET A 306 -10.84 -18.33 -0.80
N LYS A 307 -10.73 -19.16 0.25
CA LYS A 307 -11.87 -19.93 0.83
C LYS A 307 -12.99 -19.06 1.39
N ASN A 308 -12.73 -17.78 1.64
CA ASN A 308 -13.77 -16.83 2.06
C ASN A 308 -14.70 -16.42 0.91
N TYR A 309 -14.30 -16.68 -0.34
CA TYR A 309 -14.97 -16.20 -1.56
C TYR A 309 -15.40 -17.34 -2.50
N TYR A 310 -14.74 -18.49 -2.42
CA TYR A 310 -14.94 -19.63 -3.31
C TYR A 310 -15.09 -20.92 -2.51
N THR A 311 -15.99 -21.81 -2.95
CA THR A 311 -16.11 -23.16 -2.38
C THR A 311 -14.89 -24.00 -2.78
N GLN A 312 -14.66 -25.11 -2.08
CA GLN A 312 -13.56 -26.01 -2.42
C GLN A 312 -13.71 -26.56 -3.86
N GLU A 313 -14.94 -26.88 -4.28
CA GLU A 313 -15.23 -27.37 -5.64
C GLU A 313 -14.90 -26.31 -6.71
N GLN A 314 -15.19 -25.03 -6.43
CA GLN A 314 -14.82 -23.93 -7.33
C GLN A 314 -13.31 -23.76 -7.42
N LEU A 315 -12.61 -23.83 -6.27
CA LEU A 315 -11.14 -23.73 -6.22
C LEU A 315 -10.47 -24.89 -6.96
N ASP A 316 -10.98 -26.11 -6.78
CA ASP A 316 -10.43 -27.31 -7.45
C ASP A 316 -10.69 -27.31 -8.96
N ALA A 317 -11.72 -26.58 -9.42
CA ALA A 317 -12.06 -26.42 -10.83
C ALA A 317 -11.28 -25.30 -11.55
N MET A 318 -10.62 -24.39 -10.80
CA MET A 318 -9.83 -23.30 -11.38
C MET A 318 -8.56 -23.84 -12.05
N SER A 319 -8.25 -23.33 -13.22
CA SER A 319 -6.91 -23.52 -13.80
C SER A 319 -5.87 -22.70 -13.03
N ASP A 320 -4.58 -23.04 -13.20
CA ASP A 320 -3.48 -22.24 -12.59
C ASP A 320 -3.53 -20.78 -13.05
N ASP A 321 -3.85 -20.51 -14.31
CA ASP A 321 -3.98 -19.15 -14.86
C ASP A 321 -5.19 -18.42 -14.25
N ASP A 322 -6.34 -19.07 -14.10
CA ASP A 322 -7.52 -18.47 -13.48
C ASP A 322 -7.28 -18.18 -11.99
N THR A 323 -6.62 -19.09 -11.30
CA THR A 323 -6.20 -18.92 -9.91
C THR A 323 -5.30 -17.69 -9.76
N LEU A 324 -4.27 -17.59 -10.59
CA LEU A 324 -3.34 -16.45 -10.57
C LEU A 324 -4.04 -15.13 -10.90
N ASN A 325 -4.89 -15.12 -11.92
CA ASN A 325 -5.67 -13.93 -12.31
C ASN A 325 -6.61 -13.49 -11.18
N THR A 326 -7.28 -14.44 -10.51
CA THR A 326 -8.18 -14.16 -9.39
C THR A 326 -7.41 -13.60 -8.19
N LEU A 327 -6.27 -14.19 -7.84
CA LEU A 327 -5.40 -13.69 -6.79
C LEU A 327 -4.87 -12.28 -7.11
N ASN A 328 -4.42 -12.04 -8.34
CA ASN A 328 -3.96 -10.73 -8.76
C ASN A 328 -5.05 -9.66 -8.62
N LYS A 329 -6.30 -9.98 -8.97
CA LYS A 329 -7.44 -9.07 -8.75
C LYS A 329 -7.69 -8.83 -7.26
N LEU A 330 -7.65 -9.87 -6.43
CA LEU A 330 -7.88 -9.78 -4.99
C LEU A 330 -6.81 -8.93 -4.29
N TRP A 331 -5.55 -8.99 -4.75
CA TRP A 331 -4.43 -8.25 -4.16
C TRP A 331 -4.34 -6.80 -4.63
N GLN A 332 -5.08 -6.40 -5.65
CA GLN A 332 -5.09 -5.04 -6.15
C GLN A 332 -5.74 -4.08 -5.16
N ASN A 333 -5.16 -2.89 -5.04
CA ASN A 333 -5.82 -1.78 -4.35
C ASN A 333 -6.78 -1.08 -5.31
N PHE A 334 -8.07 -1.36 -5.18
CA PHE A 334 -9.11 -0.79 -6.05
C PHE A 334 -9.04 0.74 -6.14
N CYS A 335 -8.74 1.41 -5.02
CA CYS A 335 -8.72 2.87 -4.96
C CYS A 335 -7.64 3.51 -5.85
N VAL A 336 -6.58 2.77 -6.15
CA VAL A 336 -5.39 3.26 -6.85
C VAL A 336 -5.26 2.67 -8.25
N THR A 337 -5.68 1.40 -8.43
CA THR A 337 -5.45 0.64 -9.67
C THR A 337 -6.65 0.60 -10.60
N HIS A 338 -7.87 0.72 -10.06
CA HIS A 338 -9.09 0.59 -10.86
C HIS A 338 -9.53 1.93 -11.43
N THR A 339 -9.89 1.92 -12.72
CA THR A 339 -10.38 3.11 -13.42
C THR A 339 -11.84 2.96 -13.82
N TYR A 340 -12.60 4.02 -13.66
CA TYR A 340 -14.04 4.03 -13.94
C TYR A 340 -14.50 5.44 -14.32
N GLU A 341 -15.65 5.52 -14.96
CA GLU A 341 -16.32 6.79 -15.24
C GLU A 341 -16.88 7.37 -13.93
N PRO A 342 -16.51 8.62 -13.54
CA PRO A 342 -16.93 9.18 -12.25
C PRO A 342 -18.42 9.50 -12.15
N GLY A 343 -19.10 9.69 -13.28
CA GLY A 343 -20.49 10.12 -13.31
C GLY A 343 -20.67 11.49 -12.66
N SER A 344 -21.82 11.70 -12.00
CA SER A 344 -22.21 13.02 -11.50
C SER A 344 -21.30 13.62 -10.42
N VAL A 345 -20.32 12.92 -9.87
CA VAL A 345 -19.30 13.51 -9.00
C VAL A 345 -18.34 14.44 -9.76
N GLN A 346 -18.34 14.40 -11.11
CA GLN A 346 -17.64 15.35 -11.98
C GLN A 346 -18.26 16.75 -11.96
N LYS A 347 -19.56 16.89 -11.74
CA LYS A 347 -20.31 18.16 -11.93
C LYS A 347 -19.77 19.34 -11.11
N PRO A 348 -19.37 19.19 -9.84
CA PRO A 348 -18.74 20.28 -9.08
C PRO A 348 -17.50 20.86 -9.77
N PHE A 349 -16.67 20.03 -10.40
CA PHE A 349 -15.47 20.48 -11.11
C PHE A 349 -15.80 21.26 -12.38
N THR A 350 -16.88 20.87 -13.06
CA THR A 350 -17.40 21.59 -14.23
C THR A 350 -17.90 22.99 -13.85
N VAL A 351 -18.67 23.08 -12.77
CA VAL A 351 -19.14 24.38 -12.25
C VAL A 351 -17.97 25.22 -11.77
N ALA A 352 -16.98 24.61 -11.09
CA ALA A 352 -15.76 25.28 -10.65
C ALA A 352 -14.97 25.87 -11.83
N CYS A 353 -14.80 25.09 -12.89
CA CYS A 353 -14.16 25.56 -14.12
C CYS A 353 -14.87 26.81 -14.68
N GLY A 354 -16.18 26.76 -14.79
CA GLY A 354 -16.97 27.90 -15.31
C GLY A 354 -16.88 29.17 -14.45
N LEU A 355 -16.93 29.01 -13.12
CA LEU A 355 -16.83 30.12 -12.17
C LEU A 355 -15.42 30.73 -12.17
N ASP A 356 -14.40 29.89 -12.17
CA ASP A 356 -13.00 30.32 -12.04
C ASP A 356 -12.46 30.96 -13.34
N THR A 357 -12.98 30.52 -14.50
CA THR A 357 -12.71 31.16 -15.81
C THR A 357 -13.59 32.38 -16.07
N GLY A 358 -14.63 32.64 -15.25
CA GLY A 358 -15.60 33.70 -15.44
C GLY A 358 -16.58 33.46 -16.62
N THR A 359 -16.57 32.25 -17.20
CA THR A 359 -17.52 31.86 -18.27
C THR A 359 -18.90 31.57 -17.72
N LEU A 360 -18.98 31.24 -16.41
CA LEU A 360 -20.24 31.17 -15.66
C LEU A 360 -20.22 32.17 -14.51
N THR A 361 -21.40 32.71 -14.19
CA THR A 361 -21.62 33.59 -13.05
C THR A 361 -22.75 33.03 -12.17
N THR A 362 -22.77 33.37 -10.89
CA THR A 362 -23.70 32.80 -9.90
C THR A 362 -25.19 33.12 -10.17
N ASP A 363 -25.46 34.14 -10.96
CA ASP A 363 -26.81 34.60 -11.36
C ASP A 363 -27.31 33.93 -12.65
N MET A 364 -26.46 33.15 -13.34
CA MET A 364 -26.87 32.44 -14.56
C MET A 364 -27.91 31.36 -14.27
N THR A 365 -28.85 31.21 -15.21
CA THR A 365 -29.85 30.16 -15.18
C THR A 365 -29.88 29.40 -16.50
N PHE A 366 -30.31 28.14 -16.44
CA PHE A 366 -30.41 27.20 -17.54
C PHE A 366 -31.80 26.57 -17.55
N LEU A 367 -32.38 26.34 -18.71
CA LEU A 367 -33.69 25.69 -18.81
C LEU A 367 -33.47 24.20 -19.09
N CYS A 368 -33.81 23.35 -18.12
CA CYS A 368 -33.82 21.90 -18.33
C CYS A 368 -35.20 21.47 -18.83
N ASP A 369 -35.30 21.06 -20.09
CA ASP A 369 -36.47 20.43 -20.69
C ASP A 369 -36.33 18.91 -20.85
N GLY A 370 -35.24 18.33 -20.27
CA GLY A 370 -35.01 16.89 -20.15
C GLY A 370 -34.01 16.33 -21.14
N TYR A 371 -33.47 17.08 -22.09
CA TYR A 371 -32.45 16.63 -23.03
C TYR A 371 -31.79 17.78 -23.80
N GLU A 372 -30.64 17.48 -24.39
CA GLU A 372 -29.96 18.33 -25.39
C GLU A 372 -29.70 17.56 -26.68
N MET A 373 -29.75 18.30 -27.81
CA MET A 373 -29.46 17.73 -29.15
C MET A 373 -28.07 18.13 -29.65
N PHE A 374 -27.24 17.16 -30.00
CA PHE A 374 -25.92 17.34 -30.59
C PHE A 374 -25.93 16.80 -32.04
N GLY A 375 -26.38 17.63 -32.98
CA GLY A 375 -26.68 17.18 -34.33
C GLY A 375 -27.91 16.26 -34.35
N SER A 376 -27.72 15.00 -34.71
CA SER A 376 -28.74 13.94 -34.65
C SER A 376 -28.77 13.16 -33.34
N GLU A 377 -27.78 13.36 -32.47
CA GLU A 377 -27.65 12.61 -31.20
C GLU A 377 -28.41 13.31 -30.08
N LYS A 378 -29.29 12.57 -29.40
CA LYS A 378 -30.04 13.02 -28.23
C LYS A 378 -29.36 12.55 -26.95
N VAL A 379 -28.97 13.49 -26.10
CA VAL A 379 -28.44 13.18 -24.75
C VAL A 379 -29.46 13.59 -23.72
N SER A 380 -29.93 12.65 -22.92
CA SER A 380 -31.06 12.88 -21.98
C SER A 380 -30.58 13.23 -20.58
N CYS A 381 -31.35 14.08 -19.91
CA CYS A 381 -31.25 14.30 -18.48
C CYS A 381 -31.77 13.08 -17.69
N VAL A 382 -31.38 12.98 -16.41
CA VAL A 382 -31.93 11.97 -15.49
C VAL A 382 -33.44 12.16 -15.31
N ASN A 383 -33.91 13.40 -15.24
CA ASN A 383 -35.32 13.75 -15.32
C ASN A 383 -35.70 14.07 -16.78
N ARG A 384 -36.28 13.08 -17.47
CA ARG A 384 -36.66 13.21 -18.90
C ARG A 384 -37.79 14.21 -19.15
N SER A 385 -38.55 14.60 -18.07
CA SER A 385 -39.60 15.63 -18.14
C SER A 385 -39.07 17.04 -17.90
N GLY A 386 -37.76 17.16 -17.64
CA GLY A 386 -37.10 18.41 -17.32
C GLY A 386 -37.24 18.83 -15.85
N HIS A 387 -36.22 19.56 -15.35
CA HIS A 387 -36.25 20.17 -14.02
C HIS A 387 -36.78 21.60 -14.03
N GLY A 388 -37.00 22.18 -15.23
CA GLY A 388 -37.35 23.58 -15.38
C GLY A 388 -36.14 24.50 -15.28
N ILE A 389 -36.31 25.68 -14.65
CA ILE A 389 -35.23 26.65 -14.52
C ILE A 389 -34.26 26.23 -13.41
N GLU A 390 -32.98 26.06 -13.78
CA GLU A 390 -31.87 25.65 -12.93
C GLU A 390 -30.85 26.79 -12.77
N THR A 391 -30.52 27.17 -11.53
CA THR A 391 -29.29 27.91 -11.23
C THR A 391 -28.10 26.94 -11.19
N LEU A 392 -26.85 27.44 -11.08
CA LEU A 392 -25.66 26.58 -10.91
C LEU A 392 -25.81 25.69 -9.67
N GLU A 393 -26.25 26.24 -8.56
CA GLU A 393 -26.49 25.54 -7.30
C GLU A 393 -27.58 24.46 -7.45
N LYS A 394 -28.73 24.84 -8.01
CA LYS A 394 -29.87 23.94 -8.18
C LYS A 394 -29.53 22.79 -9.13
N ALA A 395 -28.76 23.04 -10.19
CA ALA A 395 -28.27 22.02 -11.11
C ALA A 395 -27.37 20.98 -10.43
N LEU A 396 -26.60 21.38 -9.40
CA LEU A 396 -25.85 20.44 -8.55
C LEU A 396 -26.77 19.70 -7.57
N MET A 397 -27.74 20.38 -6.96
CA MET A 397 -28.72 19.80 -6.02
C MET A 397 -29.57 18.71 -6.67
N ASP A 398 -30.11 18.98 -7.87
CA ASP A 398 -30.96 18.07 -8.63
C ASP A 398 -30.14 17.12 -9.53
N SER A 399 -28.84 17.30 -9.53
CA SER A 399 -27.91 16.54 -10.40
C SER A 399 -28.29 16.61 -11.89
N CYS A 400 -28.71 17.79 -12.37
CA CYS A 400 -29.24 18.01 -13.71
C CYS A 400 -28.16 17.84 -14.79
N ASN A 401 -28.28 16.85 -15.70
CA ASN A 401 -27.33 16.66 -16.82
C ASN A 401 -27.52 17.77 -17.87
N ASP A 402 -28.77 18.13 -18.16
CA ASP A 402 -29.14 19.08 -19.19
C ASP A 402 -28.52 20.46 -18.91
N ALA A 403 -28.71 21.01 -17.71
CA ALA A 403 -28.08 22.29 -17.32
C ALA A 403 -26.54 22.21 -17.47
N LEU A 404 -25.88 21.09 -17.11
CA LEU A 404 -24.43 20.91 -17.28
C LEU A 404 -24.03 20.87 -18.77
N MET A 405 -24.83 20.22 -19.64
CA MET A 405 -24.62 20.24 -21.08
C MET A 405 -24.69 21.66 -21.64
N GLN A 406 -25.68 22.47 -21.22
CA GLN A 406 -25.78 23.87 -21.60
C GLN A 406 -24.60 24.70 -21.07
N MET A 407 -24.10 24.42 -19.85
CA MET A 407 -22.89 25.05 -19.31
C MET A 407 -21.65 24.71 -20.18
N SER A 408 -21.58 23.51 -20.77
CA SER A 408 -20.44 23.11 -21.62
C SER A 408 -20.28 24.02 -22.84
N TYR A 409 -21.38 24.55 -23.41
CA TYR A 409 -21.32 25.49 -24.54
C TYR A 409 -20.69 26.84 -24.13
N LYS A 410 -20.85 27.25 -22.88
CA LYS A 410 -20.30 28.51 -22.36
C LYS A 410 -18.82 28.33 -21.94
N ILE A 411 -18.50 27.21 -21.33
CA ILE A 411 -17.14 26.85 -20.86
C ILE A 411 -16.21 26.61 -22.04
N GLY A 412 -16.67 25.83 -23.03
CA GLY A 412 -15.87 25.38 -24.17
C GLY A 412 -14.90 24.27 -23.84
N ALA A 413 -14.49 23.54 -24.89
CA ALA A 413 -13.60 22.37 -24.73
C ALA A 413 -12.22 22.74 -24.16
N GLU A 414 -11.65 23.87 -24.60
CA GLU A 414 -10.32 24.30 -24.16
C GLU A 414 -10.26 24.51 -22.64
N ASN A 415 -11.18 25.30 -22.09
CA ASN A 415 -11.25 25.55 -20.65
C ASN A 415 -11.53 24.27 -19.87
N PHE A 416 -12.49 23.46 -20.35
CA PHE A 416 -12.88 22.24 -19.66
C PHE A 416 -11.73 21.22 -19.56
N LEU A 417 -11.07 20.91 -20.67
CA LEU A 417 -9.95 19.97 -20.70
C LEU A 417 -8.73 20.49 -19.92
N TYR A 418 -8.48 21.81 -19.99
CA TYR A 418 -7.45 22.45 -19.19
C TYR A 418 -7.72 22.25 -17.68
N TYR A 419 -8.95 22.49 -17.22
CA TYR A 419 -9.31 22.33 -15.81
C TYR A 419 -9.36 20.86 -15.38
N GLN A 420 -9.72 19.91 -16.24
CA GLN A 420 -9.54 18.49 -15.94
C GLN A 420 -8.06 18.20 -15.59
N SER A 421 -7.13 18.71 -16.38
CA SER A 421 -5.69 18.58 -16.11
C SER A 421 -5.26 19.34 -14.85
N VAL A 422 -5.82 20.54 -14.59
CA VAL A 422 -5.55 21.31 -13.37
C VAL A 422 -5.99 20.56 -12.12
N PHE A 423 -7.13 19.88 -12.16
CA PHE A 423 -7.61 19.03 -11.08
C PHE A 423 -6.84 17.69 -10.97
N GLY A 424 -5.96 17.38 -11.91
CA GLY A 424 -5.11 16.19 -11.87
C GLY A 424 -5.69 14.97 -12.57
N PHE A 425 -6.87 15.06 -13.20
CA PHE A 425 -7.41 13.97 -14.01
C PHE A 425 -6.50 13.68 -15.20
N GLY A 426 -6.27 12.39 -15.47
CA GLY A 426 -5.33 11.97 -16.49
C GLY A 426 -3.86 12.00 -16.06
N GLN A 427 -3.58 12.24 -14.78
CA GLN A 427 -2.23 12.31 -14.22
C GLN A 427 -2.12 11.43 -12.98
N LYS A 428 -0.95 10.79 -12.80
CA LYS A 428 -0.68 10.12 -11.54
C LYS A 428 -0.63 11.13 -10.40
N THR A 429 -1.28 10.81 -9.29
CA THR A 429 -1.26 11.64 -8.09
C THR A 429 0.09 11.61 -7.39
N GLY A 430 0.86 10.52 -7.62
CA GLY A 430 2.12 10.27 -6.95
C GLY A 430 1.95 9.74 -5.53
N VAL A 431 0.81 9.11 -5.23
CA VAL A 431 0.61 8.41 -3.96
C VAL A 431 1.70 7.34 -3.78
N ASP A 432 2.20 7.20 -2.57
CA ASP A 432 3.28 6.28 -2.21
C ASP A 432 2.81 4.81 -2.09
N LEU A 433 2.06 4.37 -3.10
CA LEU A 433 1.58 3.00 -3.28
C LEU A 433 1.92 2.50 -4.69
N PRO A 434 2.18 1.19 -4.86
CA PRO A 434 2.46 0.63 -6.18
C PRO A 434 1.20 0.48 -7.02
N GLY A 435 1.36 0.41 -8.33
CA GLY A 435 0.28 0.05 -9.25
C GLY A 435 -0.69 1.19 -9.57
N GLU A 436 -0.37 2.44 -9.25
CA GLU A 436 -1.20 3.59 -9.62
C GLU A 436 -1.44 3.60 -11.14
N ALA A 437 -2.73 3.56 -11.52
CA ALA A 437 -3.13 3.49 -12.91
C ALA A 437 -2.73 4.76 -13.68
N ASN A 438 -2.40 4.58 -14.94
CA ASN A 438 -2.16 5.70 -15.83
C ASN A 438 -3.43 6.00 -16.64
N THR A 439 -4.14 7.05 -16.26
CA THR A 439 -5.41 7.47 -16.87
C THR A 439 -5.25 8.42 -18.05
N SER A 440 -4.01 8.82 -18.40
CA SER A 440 -3.75 9.82 -19.45
C SER A 440 -4.32 9.44 -20.84
N THR A 441 -4.33 8.15 -21.18
CA THR A 441 -4.88 7.65 -22.45
C THR A 441 -6.40 7.49 -22.43
N LEU A 442 -7.02 7.67 -21.27
CA LEU A 442 -8.47 7.57 -21.05
C LEU A 442 -9.16 8.95 -21.04
N MET A 443 -8.40 10.01 -21.37
CA MET A 443 -8.85 11.38 -21.43
C MET A 443 -8.98 11.84 -22.88
N TYR A 444 -9.91 12.75 -23.15
CA TYR A 444 -9.97 13.44 -24.44
C TYR A 444 -8.91 14.54 -24.55
N THR A 445 -8.58 14.87 -25.77
CA THR A 445 -7.72 16.00 -26.14
C THR A 445 -8.49 16.96 -27.04
N LEU A 446 -7.98 18.18 -27.25
CA LEU A 446 -8.62 19.14 -28.16
C LEU A 446 -8.74 18.62 -29.59
N ASP A 447 -7.82 17.72 -30.01
CA ASP A 447 -7.81 17.17 -31.37
C ASP A 447 -8.90 16.12 -31.62
N ASN A 448 -9.42 15.47 -30.56
CA ASN A 448 -10.33 14.33 -30.71
C ASN A 448 -11.71 14.54 -30.06
N ILE A 449 -11.90 15.56 -29.20
CA ILE A 449 -13.17 15.80 -28.52
C ILE A 449 -14.20 16.39 -29.46
N LYS A 450 -15.37 15.77 -29.56
CA LYS A 450 -16.51 16.27 -30.30
C LYS A 450 -17.49 16.99 -29.35
N PRO A 451 -18.43 17.81 -29.87
CA PRO A 451 -19.40 18.47 -29.02
C PRO A 451 -20.21 17.54 -28.10
N VAL A 452 -20.60 16.36 -28.57
CA VAL A 452 -21.31 15.35 -27.76
C VAL A 452 -20.42 14.74 -26.68
N ASP A 453 -19.14 14.55 -26.99
CA ASP A 453 -18.17 14.03 -26.01
C ASP A 453 -17.95 15.05 -24.88
N LEU A 454 -17.80 16.35 -25.22
CA LEU A 454 -17.71 17.41 -24.23
C LEU A 454 -18.97 17.45 -23.35
N ALA A 455 -20.14 17.37 -23.98
CA ALA A 455 -21.43 17.39 -23.29
C ALA A 455 -21.60 16.23 -22.29
N THR A 456 -21.04 15.08 -22.57
CA THR A 456 -21.08 13.93 -21.66
C THR A 456 -19.95 13.97 -20.63
N ASN A 457 -18.78 14.48 -20.98
CA ASN A 457 -17.66 14.65 -20.07
C ASN A 457 -17.96 15.59 -18.90
N VAL A 458 -18.71 16.69 -19.15
CA VAL A 458 -19.04 17.67 -18.10
C VAL A 458 -19.87 17.09 -16.95
N PHE A 459 -20.53 15.95 -17.16
CA PHE A 459 -21.22 15.21 -16.10
C PHE A 459 -20.61 13.84 -15.80
N GLY A 460 -19.37 13.60 -16.28
CA GLY A 460 -18.52 12.48 -15.83
C GLY A 460 -18.67 11.18 -16.60
N GLN A 461 -19.05 11.23 -17.88
CA GLN A 461 -19.06 10.07 -18.77
C GLN A 461 -18.02 10.20 -19.87
N ASN A 462 -17.66 9.07 -20.49
CA ASN A 462 -16.70 8.94 -21.59
C ASN A 462 -15.25 9.35 -21.25
N TYR A 463 -14.88 9.34 -19.98
CA TYR A 463 -13.49 9.35 -19.52
C TYR A 463 -13.40 8.58 -18.21
N ASN A 464 -12.23 8.05 -17.86
CA ASN A 464 -12.03 7.30 -16.64
C ASN A 464 -11.02 7.98 -15.73
N CYS A 465 -11.26 7.87 -14.42
CA CYS A 465 -10.33 8.27 -13.37
C CYS A 465 -10.24 7.18 -12.29
N THR A 466 -9.28 7.31 -11.38
CA THR A 466 -9.17 6.48 -10.17
C THR A 466 -9.87 7.14 -8.98
N MET A 467 -10.10 6.37 -7.91
CA MET A 467 -10.64 6.96 -6.66
C MET A 467 -9.65 7.95 -6.04
N ILE A 468 -8.35 7.66 -6.10
CA ILE A 468 -7.33 8.56 -5.53
C ILE A 468 -7.24 9.89 -6.31
N GLU A 469 -7.34 9.87 -7.64
CA GLU A 469 -7.45 11.11 -8.44
C GLU A 469 -8.69 11.93 -8.01
N MET A 470 -9.83 11.26 -7.86
CA MET A 470 -11.11 11.93 -7.53
C MET A 470 -11.10 12.53 -6.13
N VAL A 471 -10.63 11.80 -5.11
CA VAL A 471 -10.63 12.29 -3.73
C VAL A 471 -9.66 13.46 -3.55
N SER A 472 -8.46 13.39 -4.15
CA SER A 472 -7.47 14.47 -4.08
C SER A 472 -7.91 15.72 -4.85
N ALA A 473 -8.55 15.53 -6.03
CA ALA A 473 -9.17 16.64 -6.76
C ALA A 473 -10.26 17.31 -5.93
N PHE A 474 -11.15 16.53 -5.31
CA PHE A 474 -12.24 17.06 -4.49
C PHE A 474 -11.73 17.74 -3.21
N SER A 475 -10.70 17.17 -2.57
CA SER A 475 -10.01 17.79 -1.44
C SER A 475 -9.51 19.19 -1.81
N SER A 476 -8.89 19.34 -2.99
CA SER A 476 -8.43 20.65 -3.46
C SER A 476 -9.59 21.61 -3.72
N LEU A 477 -10.72 21.12 -4.23
CA LEU A 477 -11.89 21.93 -4.50
C LEU A 477 -12.47 22.56 -3.23
N VAL A 478 -12.44 21.84 -2.09
CA VAL A 478 -13.10 22.26 -0.84
C VAL A 478 -12.15 22.88 0.19
N ASN A 479 -10.84 22.91 -0.06
CA ASN A 479 -9.83 23.46 0.85
C ASN A 479 -9.24 24.82 0.40
N GLY A 480 -9.93 25.54 -0.48
CA GLY A 480 -9.45 26.81 -1.04
C GLY A 480 -8.59 26.67 -2.30
N GLY A 481 -8.62 25.53 -2.96
CA GLY A 481 -7.91 25.25 -4.21
C GLY A 481 -6.52 24.62 -4.05
N ASN A 482 -6.12 24.22 -2.86
CA ASN A 482 -4.78 23.67 -2.62
C ASN A 482 -4.75 22.16 -2.92
N TYR A 483 -4.04 21.75 -3.96
CA TYR A 483 -3.88 20.33 -4.32
C TYR A 483 -2.63 19.77 -3.66
N TYR A 484 -2.80 18.99 -2.60
CA TYR A 484 -1.74 18.27 -1.94
C TYR A 484 -1.51 16.92 -2.59
N GLN A 485 -0.25 16.45 -2.60
CA GLN A 485 0.07 15.09 -2.99
C GLN A 485 -0.47 14.12 -1.93
N PRO A 486 -1.37 13.18 -2.31
CA PRO A 486 -1.84 12.18 -1.36
C PRO A 486 -0.68 11.26 -0.94
N HIS A 487 -0.64 10.89 0.34
CA HIS A 487 0.40 10.02 0.87
C HIS A 487 -0.09 9.18 2.04
N VAL A 488 0.54 8.02 2.21
CA VAL A 488 0.21 7.03 3.24
C VAL A 488 1.29 6.94 4.31
N VAL A 489 2.52 7.34 4.03
CA VAL A 489 3.63 7.34 5.00
C VAL A 489 3.99 8.77 5.37
N LYS A 490 4.01 9.07 6.69
CA LYS A 490 4.37 10.40 7.22
C LYS A 490 5.79 10.48 7.81
N LYS A 491 6.36 9.33 8.24
CA LYS A 491 7.68 9.31 8.88
C LYS A 491 8.35 7.95 8.70
N ILE A 492 9.67 7.97 8.53
CA ILE A 492 10.54 6.79 8.55
C ILE A 492 11.50 6.93 9.73
N ALA A 493 11.63 5.88 10.56
CA ALA A 493 12.54 5.83 11.69
C ALA A 493 13.44 4.59 11.62
N ASP A 494 14.65 4.69 12.19
CA ASP A 494 15.53 3.54 12.35
C ASP A 494 15.02 2.58 13.44
N ASP A 495 15.72 1.46 13.67
CA ASP A 495 15.38 0.46 14.66
C ASP A 495 15.55 0.95 16.12
N ASN A 496 16.23 2.07 16.34
CA ASN A 496 16.35 2.74 17.65
C ASN A 496 15.25 3.80 17.87
N GLY A 497 14.37 4.00 16.87
CA GLY A 497 13.30 5.00 16.92
C GLY A 497 13.71 6.42 16.50
N ASN A 498 14.97 6.62 16.06
CA ASN A 498 15.40 7.92 15.56
C ASN A 498 14.78 8.19 14.19
N THR A 499 14.30 9.43 14.00
CA THR A 499 13.73 9.83 12.71
C THR A 499 14.81 9.89 11.63
N VAL A 500 14.66 9.06 10.60
CA VAL A 500 15.50 9.05 9.40
C VAL A 500 14.97 10.06 8.38
N LYS A 501 13.64 10.11 8.20
CA LYS A 501 12.97 11.03 7.27
C LYS A 501 11.57 11.36 7.76
N THR A 502 11.19 12.62 7.72
CA THR A 502 9.80 13.08 7.81
C THR A 502 9.31 13.39 6.39
N ILE A 503 8.09 12.99 6.09
CA ILE A 503 7.42 13.28 4.81
C ILE A 503 6.46 14.43 5.09
N GLU A 504 6.88 15.63 4.68
CA GLU A 504 6.07 16.83 4.83
C GLU A 504 4.98 16.89 3.77
N PRO A 505 3.79 17.44 4.08
CA PRO A 505 2.74 17.67 3.11
C PRO A 505 3.26 18.48 1.90
N THR A 506 3.08 17.93 0.70
CA THR A 506 3.58 18.56 -0.53
C THR A 506 2.42 19.22 -1.28
N LEU A 507 2.39 20.56 -1.26
CA LEU A 507 1.47 21.34 -2.10
C LEU A 507 1.97 21.33 -3.53
N LEU A 508 1.25 20.66 -4.44
CA LEU A 508 1.66 20.51 -5.85
C LEU A 508 1.24 21.71 -6.70
N LYS A 509 -0.01 22.19 -6.50
CA LYS A 509 -0.61 23.25 -7.33
C LYS A 509 -1.84 23.86 -6.67
N LYS A 510 -2.29 24.98 -7.19
CA LYS A 510 -3.59 25.59 -6.89
C LYS A 510 -4.55 25.28 -8.05
N THR A 511 -5.70 24.71 -7.74
CA THR A 511 -6.67 24.24 -8.74
C THR A 511 -7.73 25.29 -9.07
N VAL A 512 -8.19 26.00 -8.06
CA VAL A 512 -9.19 27.08 -8.18
C VAL A 512 -8.90 28.22 -7.22
N SER A 513 -9.55 29.35 -7.43
CA SER A 513 -9.52 30.48 -6.49
C SER A 513 -10.23 30.14 -5.19
N GLU A 514 -9.87 30.83 -4.10
CA GLU A 514 -10.55 30.70 -2.79
C GLU A 514 -12.02 31.05 -2.87
N ASN A 515 -12.39 32.05 -3.71
CA ASN A 515 -13.77 32.45 -3.92
C ASN A 515 -14.59 31.35 -4.60
N THR A 516 -14.04 30.70 -5.65
CA THR A 516 -14.68 29.57 -6.32
C THR A 516 -14.84 28.39 -5.34
N SER A 517 -13.80 28.07 -4.57
CA SER A 517 -13.87 27.03 -3.53
C SER A 517 -14.96 27.33 -2.48
N ALA A 518 -15.03 28.57 -1.97
CA ALA A 518 -16.05 28.98 -0.99
C ALA A 518 -17.47 28.86 -1.56
N THR A 519 -17.65 29.28 -2.82
CA THR A 519 -18.95 29.15 -3.51
C THR A 519 -19.36 27.70 -3.65
N LEU A 520 -18.43 26.82 -4.08
CA LEU A 520 -18.72 25.42 -4.26
C LEU A 520 -18.99 24.70 -2.92
N LYS A 521 -18.35 25.07 -1.82
CA LYS A 521 -18.67 24.53 -0.49
C LYS A 521 -20.11 24.79 -0.10
N ASN A 522 -20.61 26.02 -0.34
CA ASN A 522 -22.01 26.36 -0.09
C ASN A 522 -22.97 25.53 -0.97
N TYR A 523 -22.67 25.40 -2.26
CA TYR A 523 -23.52 24.61 -3.17
C TYR A 523 -23.53 23.13 -2.77
N LEU A 524 -22.36 22.55 -2.44
CA LEU A 524 -22.21 21.15 -2.00
C LEU A 524 -22.91 20.90 -0.66
N GLN A 525 -22.92 21.88 0.26
CA GLN A 525 -23.70 21.81 1.50
C GLN A 525 -25.19 21.71 1.20
N ASN A 526 -25.71 22.51 0.24
CA ASN A 526 -27.11 22.45 -0.16
C ASN A 526 -27.49 21.17 -0.91
N VAL A 527 -26.55 20.53 -1.64
CA VAL A 527 -26.77 19.18 -2.20
C VAL A 527 -27.09 18.18 -1.10
N VAL A 528 -26.39 18.25 0.05
CA VAL A 528 -26.60 17.33 1.19
C VAL A 528 -27.82 17.78 2.04
N ALA A 529 -28.03 19.07 2.23
CA ALA A 529 -29.13 19.55 3.05
C ALA A 529 -30.49 19.39 2.33
N ASN A 530 -30.57 19.73 1.04
CA ASN A 530 -31.82 19.92 0.31
C ASN A 530 -31.91 19.13 -1.01
N GLY A 531 -30.78 18.59 -1.52
CA GLY A 531 -30.67 17.94 -2.82
C GLY A 531 -30.62 16.42 -2.75
N THR A 532 -29.98 15.83 -3.77
CA THR A 532 -29.83 14.38 -3.94
C THR A 532 -28.91 13.70 -2.88
N GLY A 533 -28.15 14.48 -2.11
CA GLY A 533 -27.20 13.99 -1.10
C GLY A 533 -27.78 13.78 0.31
N LYS A 534 -29.07 14.01 0.52
CA LYS A 534 -29.74 14.02 1.85
C LYS A 534 -29.51 12.78 2.68
N VAL A 535 -29.42 11.61 2.04
CA VAL A 535 -29.28 10.32 2.73
C VAL A 535 -27.92 10.17 3.39
N ALA A 536 -26.91 10.87 2.89
CA ALA A 536 -25.56 10.86 3.49
C ALA A 536 -25.45 11.73 4.76
N LYS A 537 -26.41 12.61 5.01
CA LYS A 537 -26.41 13.56 6.15
C LYS A 537 -26.22 12.81 7.48
N VAL A 538 -25.25 13.20 8.25
CA VAL A 538 -25.12 12.84 9.67
C VAL A 538 -25.78 13.93 10.49
N ASP A 539 -26.72 13.54 11.35
CA ASP A 539 -27.49 14.49 12.16
C ASP A 539 -26.57 15.27 13.11
N GLY A 540 -26.73 16.58 13.16
CA GLY A 540 -25.91 17.50 13.93
C GLY A 540 -24.62 17.97 13.25
N TYR A 541 -24.30 17.50 12.01
CA TYR A 541 -23.09 17.92 11.31
C TYR A 541 -23.40 18.59 9.98
N SER A 542 -22.74 19.72 9.70
CA SER A 542 -22.77 20.28 8.35
C SER A 542 -21.92 19.42 7.40
N MET A 543 -22.48 19.08 6.26
CA MET A 543 -21.81 18.27 5.25
C MET A 543 -21.99 18.87 3.87
N GLY A 544 -20.90 18.89 3.10
CA GLY A 544 -20.95 19.10 1.66
C GLY A 544 -20.73 17.80 0.91
N GLY A 545 -21.33 17.61 -0.26
CA GLY A 545 -21.08 16.39 -1.03
C GLY A 545 -21.81 16.30 -2.36
N LYS A 546 -21.51 15.22 -3.09
CA LYS A 546 -22.12 14.94 -4.39
C LYS A 546 -22.31 13.44 -4.59
N THR A 547 -23.47 13.07 -5.08
CA THR A 547 -23.82 11.70 -5.50
C THR A 547 -23.28 11.41 -6.89
N GLY A 548 -22.89 10.17 -7.13
CA GLY A 548 -22.48 9.64 -8.43
C GLY A 548 -23.26 8.37 -8.80
N THR A 549 -23.54 8.25 -10.08
CA THR A 549 -24.08 7.03 -10.71
C THR A 549 -23.55 6.99 -12.11
N ALA A 550 -22.86 5.91 -12.45
CA ALA A 550 -22.32 5.67 -13.78
C ALA A 550 -22.73 4.29 -14.27
N GLN A 551 -23.33 4.22 -15.45
CA GLN A 551 -23.62 2.95 -16.10
C GLN A 551 -22.33 2.34 -16.62
N MET A 552 -22.08 1.08 -16.28
CA MET A 552 -20.86 0.37 -16.69
C MET A 552 -20.77 0.24 -18.21
N TYR A 553 -19.55 0.33 -18.70
CA TYR A 553 -19.21 0.14 -20.11
C TYR A 553 -18.58 -1.22 -20.32
N ASP A 554 -18.90 -1.87 -21.41
CA ASP A 554 -18.31 -3.15 -21.79
C ASP A 554 -17.26 -2.89 -22.88
N GLU A 555 -16.00 -3.06 -22.55
CA GLU A 555 -14.87 -2.81 -23.46
C GLU A 555 -14.85 -3.78 -24.66
N THR A 556 -15.45 -4.97 -24.49
CA THR A 556 -15.49 -5.99 -25.55
C THR A 556 -16.57 -5.69 -26.59
N THR A 557 -17.75 -5.30 -26.12
CA THR A 557 -18.90 -5.02 -27.00
C THR A 557 -18.99 -3.56 -27.40
N HIS A 558 -18.24 -2.68 -26.75
CA HIS A 558 -18.33 -1.22 -26.89
C HIS A 558 -19.73 -0.64 -26.62
N LEU A 559 -20.47 -1.28 -25.70
CA LEU A 559 -21.84 -0.86 -25.33
C LEU A 559 -21.95 -0.65 -23.81
N ARG A 560 -22.93 0.11 -23.38
CA ARG A 560 -23.31 0.21 -21.95
C ARG A 560 -23.91 -1.11 -21.49
N LYS A 561 -23.41 -1.65 -20.37
CA LYS A 561 -23.96 -2.87 -19.74
C LYS A 561 -25.32 -2.56 -19.14
N LYS A 562 -26.36 -3.24 -19.65
CA LYS A 562 -27.73 -3.03 -19.13
C LYS A 562 -27.83 -3.52 -17.69
N GLY A 563 -28.33 -2.67 -16.79
CA GLY A 563 -28.55 -3.00 -15.38
C GLY A 563 -27.30 -3.05 -14.50
N CYS A 564 -26.11 -2.71 -15.02
CA CYS A 564 -24.85 -2.70 -14.30
C CYS A 564 -24.39 -1.25 -14.04
N TYR A 565 -24.29 -0.85 -12.78
CA TYR A 565 -23.95 0.51 -12.40
C TYR A 565 -22.89 0.52 -11.31
N LEU A 566 -22.04 1.54 -11.36
CA LEU A 566 -21.22 1.98 -10.24
C LEU A 566 -21.94 3.14 -9.57
N VAL A 567 -22.17 3.05 -8.27
CA VAL A 567 -22.79 4.10 -7.47
C VAL A 567 -21.80 4.64 -6.45
N SER A 568 -21.83 5.95 -6.22
CA SER A 568 -20.84 6.58 -5.36
C SER A 568 -21.39 7.81 -4.62
N PHE A 569 -20.67 8.20 -3.58
CA PHE A 569 -20.87 9.46 -2.89
C PHE A 569 -19.51 10.00 -2.44
N ILE A 570 -19.24 11.28 -2.76
CA ILE A 570 -18.10 12.01 -2.22
C ILE A 570 -18.60 13.13 -1.33
N GLY A 571 -17.99 13.31 -0.16
CA GLY A 571 -18.40 14.32 0.80
C GLY A 571 -17.26 14.86 1.64
N CYS A 572 -17.49 16.04 2.24
CA CYS A 572 -16.57 16.69 3.17
C CYS A 572 -17.31 17.11 4.45
N VAL A 573 -16.62 17.05 5.57
CA VAL A 573 -17.16 17.36 6.89
C VAL A 573 -16.11 18.08 7.75
N PRO A 574 -16.47 19.15 8.48
CA PRO A 574 -17.64 20.01 8.29
C PRO A 574 -17.67 20.70 6.91
N ALA A 575 -18.84 21.17 6.46
CA ALA A 575 -18.97 21.71 5.10
C ALA A 575 -18.09 22.93 4.84
N GLN A 576 -17.95 23.85 5.81
CA GLN A 576 -17.27 25.14 5.61
C GLN A 576 -15.79 25.11 5.95
N ASP A 577 -15.36 24.25 6.90
CA ASP A 577 -13.95 24.00 7.24
C ASP A 577 -13.66 22.48 7.23
N PRO A 578 -13.55 21.87 6.04
CA PRO A 578 -13.40 20.44 5.93
C PRO A 578 -12.16 19.92 6.67
N GLN A 579 -12.37 18.94 7.55
CA GLN A 579 -11.32 18.22 8.26
C GLN A 579 -11.10 16.82 7.66
N LEU A 580 -12.10 16.31 6.97
CA LEU A 580 -12.00 15.10 6.17
C LEU A 580 -12.80 15.21 4.88
N VAL A 581 -12.33 14.50 3.87
CA VAL A 581 -13.05 14.14 2.66
C VAL A 581 -13.20 12.62 2.65
N ILE A 582 -14.42 12.14 2.41
CA ILE A 582 -14.72 10.72 2.27
C ILE A 582 -15.25 10.44 0.87
N TYR A 583 -14.72 9.41 0.22
CA TYR A 583 -15.23 8.94 -1.05
C TYR A 583 -15.56 7.45 -0.99
N THR A 584 -16.84 7.14 -1.17
CA THR A 584 -17.40 5.79 -1.15
C THR A 584 -17.83 5.39 -2.56
N VAL A 585 -17.36 4.25 -3.01
CA VAL A 585 -17.70 3.65 -4.32
C VAL A 585 -18.21 2.23 -4.09
N ILE A 586 -19.33 1.89 -4.73
CA ILE A 586 -19.89 0.53 -4.77
C ILE A 586 -20.06 0.17 -6.24
N ASP A 587 -19.23 -0.77 -6.69
CA ASP A 587 -19.25 -1.29 -8.04
C ASP A 587 -20.24 -2.45 -8.13
N GLN A 588 -21.25 -2.30 -8.96
CA GLN A 588 -22.29 -3.30 -9.23
C GLN A 588 -22.90 -3.88 -7.94
N PRO A 589 -23.61 -3.07 -7.13
CA PRO A 589 -24.27 -3.57 -5.92
C PRO A 589 -25.19 -4.75 -6.26
N ASN A 590 -25.21 -5.75 -5.38
CA ASN A 590 -25.99 -6.97 -5.60
C ASN A 590 -27.48 -6.75 -5.29
N VAL A 591 -28.11 -5.87 -6.07
CA VAL A 591 -29.52 -5.48 -5.98
C VAL A 591 -30.14 -5.47 -7.37
N GLN A 592 -31.49 -5.63 -7.45
CA GLN A 592 -32.18 -5.60 -8.74
C GLN A 592 -32.19 -4.20 -9.37
N ASP A 593 -32.35 -3.16 -8.54
CA ASP A 593 -32.37 -1.77 -8.96
C ASP A 593 -31.08 -1.06 -8.53
N GLN A 594 -30.06 -1.13 -9.38
CA GLN A 594 -28.71 -0.68 -9.06
C GLN A 594 -28.50 0.86 -9.11
N PRO A 595 -29.16 1.68 -9.99
CA PRO A 595 -28.76 3.06 -10.23
C PRO A 595 -29.13 4.03 -9.10
N HIS A 596 -29.04 3.59 -7.84
CA HIS A 596 -29.36 4.39 -6.67
C HIS A 596 -28.14 4.67 -5.81
N SER A 597 -27.65 5.92 -5.81
CA SER A 597 -26.54 6.36 -4.95
C SER A 597 -26.83 6.29 -3.45
N ASN A 598 -28.09 6.03 -3.06
CA ASN A 598 -28.48 5.84 -1.66
C ASN A 598 -27.67 4.74 -0.96
N TYR A 599 -27.26 3.70 -1.68
CA TYR A 599 -26.40 2.65 -1.14
C TYR A 599 -25.06 3.22 -0.65
N ALA A 600 -24.37 3.99 -1.50
CA ALA A 600 -23.11 4.63 -1.13
C ALA A 600 -23.30 5.73 -0.06
N GLN A 601 -24.41 6.49 -0.11
CA GLN A 601 -24.76 7.49 0.88
C GLN A 601 -25.00 6.88 2.27
N ASN A 602 -25.76 5.78 2.34
CA ASN A 602 -26.02 5.07 3.60
C ASN A 602 -24.71 4.54 4.20
N LEU A 603 -23.89 3.92 3.40
CA LEU A 603 -22.58 3.42 3.84
C LEU A 603 -21.72 4.57 4.38
N THR A 604 -21.64 5.67 3.65
CA THR A 604 -20.89 6.88 4.08
C THR A 604 -21.40 7.41 5.41
N ARG A 605 -22.72 7.54 5.58
CA ARG A 605 -23.32 8.03 6.82
C ARG A 605 -22.98 7.13 8.01
N GLU A 606 -23.10 5.81 7.85
CA GLU A 606 -22.83 4.87 8.93
C GLU A 606 -21.35 4.86 9.32
N ILE A 607 -20.44 5.07 8.37
CA ILE A 607 -19.01 5.27 8.65
C ILE A 607 -18.82 6.57 9.46
N LEU A 608 -19.37 7.67 8.97
CA LEU A 608 -19.17 8.99 9.57
C LEU A 608 -19.80 9.11 10.97
N LYS A 609 -20.89 8.42 11.27
CA LYS A 609 -21.47 8.36 12.62
C LYS A 609 -20.47 7.92 13.69
N GLU A 610 -19.52 7.05 13.35
CA GLU A 610 -18.50 6.55 14.26
C GLU A 610 -17.17 7.33 14.12
N VAL A 611 -16.79 7.68 12.90
CA VAL A 611 -15.53 8.38 12.61
C VAL A 611 -15.50 9.80 13.15
N LEU A 612 -16.60 10.58 13.00
CA LEU A 612 -16.61 11.98 13.42
C LEU A 612 -16.38 12.16 14.92
N PRO A 613 -17.12 11.45 15.81
CA PRO A 613 -16.84 11.52 17.25
C PRO A 613 -15.44 11.02 17.62
N TYR A 614 -14.97 9.96 16.97
CA TYR A 614 -13.61 9.43 17.19
C TYR A 614 -12.54 10.47 16.86
N MET A 615 -12.69 11.22 15.77
CA MET A 615 -11.79 12.30 15.37
C MET A 615 -11.94 13.57 16.22
N ASN A 616 -12.85 13.58 17.21
CA ASN A 616 -13.23 14.78 17.99
C ASN A 616 -13.75 15.93 17.10
N ILE A 617 -14.42 15.59 15.99
CA ILE A 617 -15.17 16.55 15.19
C ILE A 617 -16.53 16.69 15.85
N TYR A 618 -16.82 17.87 16.38
CA TYR A 618 -18.05 18.12 17.13
C TYR A 618 -19.18 18.55 16.22
N PRO A 619 -20.46 18.25 16.61
CA PRO A 619 -21.62 18.77 15.92
C PRO A 619 -21.59 20.30 15.81
N ASP A 620 -21.86 20.82 14.61
CA ASP A 620 -21.89 22.24 14.27
C ASP A 620 -23.28 22.69 13.80
N GLU A 621 -24.28 21.79 13.82
CA GLU A 621 -25.71 22.05 13.56
C GLU A 621 -26.57 21.44 14.68
N GLU A 622 -27.84 21.88 14.77
CA GLU A 622 -28.80 21.28 15.71
C GLU A 622 -29.13 19.83 15.30
N GLN A 623 -29.21 18.94 16.29
CA GLN A 623 -29.65 17.57 16.09
C GLN A 623 -31.16 17.55 15.95
N THR A 624 -31.64 17.06 14.82
CA THR A 624 -33.06 17.08 14.45
C THR A 624 -33.70 15.69 14.45
N GLY A 625 -32.90 14.64 14.64
CA GLY A 625 -33.33 13.25 14.48
C GLY A 625 -33.50 12.82 13.02
N VAL A 626 -33.06 13.63 12.06
CA VAL A 626 -33.11 13.30 10.64
C VAL A 626 -32.24 12.07 10.38
N ASN A 627 -32.79 11.06 9.69
CA ASN A 627 -32.14 9.81 9.36
C ASN A 627 -31.75 8.93 10.59
N ALA A 628 -32.31 9.17 11.78
CA ALA A 628 -32.02 8.37 12.98
C ALA A 628 -32.35 6.87 12.77
N ASP A 629 -33.43 6.58 12.03
CA ASP A 629 -33.91 5.21 11.77
C ASP A 629 -33.33 4.57 10.51
N LEU A 630 -32.48 5.29 9.75
CA LEU A 630 -31.87 4.77 8.54
C LEU A 630 -30.56 4.05 8.89
N THR A 631 -30.50 2.75 8.66
CA THR A 631 -29.31 1.92 8.83
C THR A 631 -28.94 1.23 7.52
N ILE A 632 -27.73 0.65 7.43
CA ILE A 632 -27.33 -0.18 6.28
C ILE A 632 -28.31 -1.34 6.08
N THR A 633 -28.80 -1.93 7.18
CA THR A 633 -29.66 -3.11 7.19
C THR A 633 -31.16 -2.77 7.14
N GLY A 634 -31.57 -1.53 7.44
CA GLY A 634 -32.96 -1.11 7.58
C GLY A 634 -33.51 -0.23 6.48
N ALA A 635 -32.68 0.14 5.52
CA ALA A 635 -33.16 0.89 4.37
C ALA A 635 -34.01 -0.04 3.49
N ASN A 636 -35.34 -0.02 3.71
CA ASN A 636 -36.22 -0.34 2.59
C ASN A 636 -35.73 0.51 1.42
N PRO A 637 -35.54 -0.09 0.22
CA PRO A 637 -35.28 0.73 -0.96
C PRO A 637 -36.35 1.83 -0.93
N PRO A 638 -35.98 3.10 -1.18
CA PRO A 638 -36.96 4.14 -1.19
C PRO A 638 -38.10 3.63 -2.07
N THR A 639 -39.32 3.64 -1.55
CA THR A 639 -40.52 3.46 -2.36
C THR A 639 -40.52 4.64 -3.31
N GLY A 640 -39.63 4.56 -4.31
CA GLY A 640 -39.59 5.49 -5.41
C GLY A 640 -40.95 5.38 -6.07
N GLU A 641 -41.57 6.53 -6.30
CA GLU A 641 -42.65 6.63 -7.24
C GLU A 641 -42.31 5.69 -8.41
N LYS A 642 -43.20 4.73 -8.64
CA LYS A 642 -43.10 3.81 -9.77
C LYS A 642 -42.95 4.68 -11.00
N VAL A 643 -41.75 4.78 -11.55
CA VAL A 643 -41.58 5.20 -12.92
C VAL A 643 -42.23 4.08 -13.72
N THR A 644 -43.46 4.30 -14.10
CA THR A 644 -44.19 3.44 -15.00
C THR A 644 -43.35 3.26 -16.27
N GLN A 645 -42.86 2.08 -16.46
CA GLN A 645 -42.36 1.61 -17.74
C GLN A 645 -43.55 1.51 -18.67
N GLU A 646 -43.91 2.58 -19.31
CA GLU A 646 -44.76 2.52 -20.51
C GLU A 646 -43.86 2.60 -21.75
N GLY A 647 -43.84 1.51 -22.47
CA GLY A 647 -43.70 1.47 -23.93
C GLY A 647 -42.29 1.47 -24.51
N GLU A 648 -41.60 0.36 -24.48
CA GLU A 648 -40.80 -0.08 -25.61
C GLU A 648 -41.63 -1.04 -26.48
N GLN A 649 -42.28 -0.48 -27.51
CA GLN A 649 -42.60 -1.23 -28.73
C GLN A 649 -42.14 -0.37 -29.91
N GLY A 650 -41.23 -0.95 -30.69
CA GLY A 650 -41.18 -0.82 -32.14
C GLY A 650 -40.27 0.26 -32.73
N GLU A 651 -39.29 -0.28 -33.39
CA GLU A 651 -38.46 0.06 -34.55
C GLU A 651 -37.16 0.80 -34.34
#